data_979e523665fbd88071061dadc179507b
#
_entry.id   979e523665fbd88071061dadc179507b
#
_cell.length_a   1.000
_cell.length_b   1.000
_cell.length_c   1.000
_cell.angle_alpha   90.00
_cell.angle_beta   90.00
_cell.angle_gamma   90.00
#
_symmetry.space_group_name_H-M   'P 1'
#
loop_
_entity.id
_entity.type
_entity.pdbx_description
1 polymer ?
#
loop_
_entity_poly.entity_id
_entity_poly.type
_entity_poly.pdbx_seq_one_letter_code
_entity_poly.pdbx_strand_id
1 'polypeptide(L)'
;MAVLYGSQTGNAEEVAEDLHRQIERMARRKEINVDATSVSAMNDFDPATLPLQKFVVFVTSTTGQGDPPDNMKAFWRFLLRRSLPLRTSLALTNFAVFGLGDSSYPKYNVVARKLYRRLEDLGGNPLVGLTSSLGDDQNPNGGYFAALDLWTDQLFHKLREACGGIGNGGHEPTAGAIDVDESKIVVERAERPEARASQFDLSKEIALCHRVLRATLGNQGQASAHAPVDSGDSDGGSKERPFFAQLRGNEMLTAPSHAQDVRAVSFDLHPRMCYSPGDVLGILPSQRGDLVAEFLARIGAREDEWVRLRCRKDGGSSGTSQDVIHLGTLFTHCLDCTSAAPRKYFFQIASFFTGVEDAMEREKLAELGSREGRDDLHQYCTRERRSLLECLQDFPSVSLPLEWVIQLCPKLQPRLFSISSACRDASEAENDRQSDRGAPIGGGVRCELTVAVVRYKTPWKREIEGLCSNYLRDLGVGSSVPVWVESGTLDFDHLLGPQPEESSASLGGEREACAILIGPGTGIAPFKSLVEHLVSAAEGGERARTMKILVFFGCRSRGKDYLHRSFWEECVRGSEIFASPGGFAAAFSRDQRGEVLTRASDGSVESRALGRAPAVDLPSYSTTNKFYVQDAIDACSKEVYDVMHLRRGSVYVAGSTGQMPRDVRAALAKVMVRHHGMGESEADEYIRRMEATKRYQVEAWG
;
A
#
# COMPACT_ATOMS: atom_id res chain seq x y z
N MET A 1 13.13 -26.17 -7.64
CA MET A 1 12.41 -25.75 -6.42
C MET A 1 12.11 -24.28 -6.49
N ALA A 2 10.91 -23.82 -6.12
CA ALA A 2 10.53 -22.40 -6.16
C ALA A 2 10.13 -21.90 -4.78
N VAL A 3 10.53 -20.67 -4.45
CA VAL A 3 10.05 -19.91 -3.29
C VAL A 3 9.20 -18.76 -3.85
N LEU A 4 7.92 -18.72 -3.53
CA LEU A 4 6.97 -17.77 -4.10
C LEU A 4 6.38 -16.89 -3.00
N TYR A 5 6.34 -15.57 -3.23
CA TYR A 5 5.80 -14.66 -2.22
C TYR A 5 4.64 -13.80 -2.72
N GLY A 6 3.74 -13.48 -1.77
CA GLY A 6 2.71 -12.46 -1.88
C GLY A 6 2.92 -11.41 -0.80
N SER A 7 3.38 -10.21 -1.18
CA SER A 7 3.77 -9.16 -0.24
C SER A 7 3.25 -7.79 -0.69
N GLN A 8 2.67 -7.04 0.24
CA GLN A 8 2.24 -5.66 -0.03
C GLN A 8 3.29 -4.64 0.43
N THR A 9 3.89 -4.88 1.59
CA THR A 9 4.82 -3.94 2.26
C THR A 9 6.27 -4.39 2.23
N GLY A 10 6.57 -5.58 1.67
CA GLY A 10 7.92 -6.14 1.55
C GLY A 10 8.27 -7.21 2.60
N ASN A 11 7.55 -7.34 3.72
CA ASN A 11 7.90 -8.30 4.78
C ASN A 11 7.88 -9.76 4.32
N ALA A 12 6.85 -10.17 3.56
CA ALA A 12 6.78 -11.53 3.03
C ALA A 12 7.83 -11.79 1.94
N GLU A 13 8.22 -10.76 1.19
CA GLU A 13 9.33 -10.81 0.24
C GLU A 13 10.66 -11.04 0.97
N GLU A 14 10.94 -10.30 2.05
CA GLU A 14 12.16 -10.45 2.85
C GLU A 14 12.30 -11.86 3.43
N VAL A 15 11.21 -12.39 4.01
CA VAL A 15 11.18 -13.77 4.53
C VAL A 15 11.42 -14.78 3.41
N ALA A 16 10.80 -14.62 2.25
CA ALA A 16 10.98 -15.52 1.12
C ALA A 16 12.41 -15.48 0.57
N GLU A 17 13.01 -14.30 0.47
CA GLU A 17 14.40 -14.15 0.05
C GLU A 17 15.38 -14.76 1.06
N ASP A 18 15.12 -14.59 2.36
CA ASP A 18 15.97 -15.20 3.40
C ASP A 18 15.89 -16.73 3.37
N LEU A 19 14.68 -17.29 3.25
CA LEU A 19 14.49 -18.73 3.06
C LEU A 19 15.19 -19.25 1.80
N HIS A 20 15.08 -18.53 0.69
CA HIS A 20 15.73 -18.91 -0.56
C HIS A 20 17.25 -18.97 -0.40
N ARG A 21 17.88 -17.95 0.21
CA ARG A 21 19.34 -17.95 0.50
C ARG A 21 19.74 -19.13 1.37
N GLN A 22 18.96 -19.45 2.39
CA GLN A 22 19.24 -20.60 3.26
C GLN A 22 19.13 -21.92 2.49
N ILE A 23 18.11 -22.09 1.64
CA ILE A 23 17.94 -23.26 0.77
C ILE A 23 19.10 -23.37 -0.23
N GLU A 24 19.54 -22.28 -0.84
CA GLU A 24 20.71 -22.26 -1.74
C GLU A 24 21.99 -22.70 -1.02
N ARG A 25 22.19 -22.25 0.23
CA ARG A 25 23.34 -22.68 1.04
C ARG A 25 23.26 -24.18 1.37
N MET A 26 22.07 -24.70 1.70
CA MET A 26 21.87 -26.14 1.91
C MET A 26 22.16 -26.96 0.64
N ALA A 27 21.74 -26.47 -0.52
CA ALA A 27 22.02 -27.12 -1.82
C ALA A 27 23.52 -27.10 -2.14
N ARG A 28 24.21 -25.96 -1.97
CA ARG A 28 25.67 -25.85 -2.14
C ARG A 28 26.46 -26.77 -1.21
N ARG A 29 25.99 -26.93 0.03
CA ARG A 29 26.58 -27.86 1.03
C ARG A 29 26.19 -29.32 0.81
N LYS A 30 25.40 -29.60 -0.24
CA LYS A 30 24.87 -30.94 -0.55
C LYS A 30 24.01 -31.56 0.58
N GLU A 31 23.47 -30.72 1.45
CA GLU A 31 22.51 -31.16 2.48
C GLU A 31 21.17 -31.58 1.87
N ILE A 32 20.83 -31.00 0.70
CA ILE A 32 19.67 -31.33 -0.10
C ILE A 32 20.07 -31.44 -1.58
N ASN A 33 19.44 -32.36 -2.29
CA ASN A 33 19.67 -32.55 -3.73
C ASN A 33 18.58 -31.82 -4.52
N VAL A 34 18.89 -30.58 -4.95
CA VAL A 34 18.00 -29.71 -5.72
C VAL A 34 18.80 -29.07 -6.86
N ASP A 35 18.38 -29.31 -8.10
CA ASP A 35 19.13 -28.89 -9.31
C ASP A 35 19.16 -27.36 -9.49
N ALA A 36 18.07 -26.69 -9.14
CA ALA A 36 17.93 -25.24 -9.22
C ALA A 36 16.90 -24.71 -8.22
N THR A 37 17.17 -23.51 -7.72
CA THR A 37 16.25 -22.78 -6.83
C THR A 37 15.91 -21.41 -7.42
N SER A 38 14.73 -20.90 -7.13
CA SER A 38 14.29 -19.57 -7.54
C SER A 38 13.43 -18.92 -6.47
N VAL A 39 13.44 -17.58 -6.40
CA VAL A 39 12.49 -16.82 -5.60
C VAL A 39 11.85 -15.74 -6.47
N SER A 40 10.52 -15.57 -6.38
CA SER A 40 9.80 -14.55 -7.15
C SER A 40 8.46 -14.19 -6.53
N ALA A 41 7.91 -13.04 -6.91
CA ALA A 41 6.52 -12.75 -6.60
C ALA A 41 5.60 -13.75 -7.32
N MET A 42 4.47 -14.09 -6.69
CA MET A 42 3.55 -15.08 -7.25
C MET A 42 3.00 -14.70 -8.63
N ASN A 43 2.79 -13.40 -8.89
CA ASN A 43 2.32 -12.94 -10.21
C ASN A 43 3.41 -13.04 -11.31
N ASP A 44 4.68 -13.04 -10.93
CA ASP A 44 5.81 -13.16 -11.87
C ASP A 44 6.14 -14.63 -12.19
N PHE A 45 5.55 -15.57 -11.47
CA PHE A 45 5.68 -16.99 -11.71
C PHE A 45 4.60 -17.50 -12.67
N ASP A 46 4.98 -18.29 -13.67
CA ASP A 46 4.01 -18.94 -14.55
C ASP A 46 3.27 -20.07 -13.80
N PRO A 47 2.01 -19.88 -13.41
CA PRO A 47 1.29 -20.84 -12.62
C PRO A 47 0.98 -22.14 -13.39
N ALA A 48 1.11 -22.15 -14.72
CA ALA A 48 0.96 -23.37 -15.52
C ALA A 48 2.12 -24.36 -15.31
N THR A 49 3.28 -23.86 -14.85
CA THR A 49 4.46 -24.67 -14.53
C THR A 49 4.44 -25.21 -13.10
N LEU A 50 3.48 -24.82 -12.27
CA LEU A 50 3.39 -25.23 -10.88
C LEU A 50 3.35 -26.76 -10.69
N PRO A 51 2.62 -27.56 -11.51
CA PRO A 51 2.63 -29.03 -11.44
C PRO A 51 3.98 -29.68 -11.73
N LEU A 52 4.89 -28.96 -12.39
CA LEU A 52 6.24 -29.42 -12.72
C LEU A 52 7.24 -29.20 -11.56
N GLN A 53 6.85 -28.40 -10.57
CA GLN A 53 7.68 -28.12 -9.40
C GLN A 53 7.54 -29.23 -8.38
N LYS A 54 8.63 -29.94 -8.10
CA LYS A 54 8.66 -30.98 -7.06
C LYS A 54 8.48 -30.41 -5.66
N PHE A 55 9.02 -29.20 -5.42
CA PHE A 55 8.94 -28.49 -4.13
C PHE A 55 8.62 -27.01 -4.37
N VAL A 56 7.64 -26.48 -3.64
CA VAL A 56 7.28 -25.06 -3.67
C VAL A 56 7.05 -24.56 -2.25
N VAL A 57 7.70 -23.45 -1.92
CA VAL A 57 7.49 -22.72 -0.66
C VAL A 57 6.74 -21.44 -0.95
N PHE A 58 5.66 -21.20 -0.24
CA PHE A 58 4.86 -19.99 -0.36
C PHE A 58 4.97 -19.15 0.91
N VAL A 59 5.23 -17.85 0.76
CA VAL A 59 5.20 -16.89 1.86
C VAL A 59 4.22 -15.79 1.50
N THR A 60 3.20 -15.54 2.33
CA THR A 60 2.19 -14.54 1.98
C THR A 60 1.70 -13.75 3.17
N SER A 61 1.40 -12.48 2.96
CA SER A 61 0.67 -11.62 3.90
C SER A 61 -0.82 -11.58 3.55
N THR A 62 -1.59 -10.99 4.45
CA THR A 62 -3.01 -10.67 4.23
C THR A 62 -3.16 -9.16 4.25
N THR A 63 -3.84 -8.58 3.25
CA THR A 63 -4.02 -7.14 3.12
C THR A 63 -5.49 -6.74 3.29
N GLY A 64 -5.73 -5.47 3.59
CA GLY A 64 -7.06 -4.87 3.63
C GLY A 64 -8.09 -5.70 4.39
N GLN A 65 -9.18 -6.05 3.74
CA GLN A 65 -10.30 -6.82 4.30
C GLN A 65 -10.15 -8.34 4.13
N GLY A 66 -8.93 -8.85 4.15
CA GLY A 66 -8.63 -10.28 3.97
C GLY A 66 -8.33 -10.63 2.51
N ASP A 67 -7.79 -9.67 1.77
CA ASP A 67 -7.46 -9.79 0.36
C ASP A 67 -6.02 -10.24 0.15
N PRO A 68 -5.73 -10.94 -0.96
CA PRO A 68 -4.36 -11.26 -1.33
C PRO A 68 -3.59 -9.98 -1.72
N PRO A 69 -2.27 -9.91 -1.44
CA PRO A 69 -1.40 -8.85 -1.93
C PRO A 69 -1.48 -8.68 -3.45
N ASP A 70 -1.22 -7.47 -3.94
CA ASP A 70 -1.35 -7.14 -5.36
C ASP A 70 -0.50 -8.04 -6.25
N ASN A 71 0.72 -8.34 -5.83
CA ASN A 71 1.65 -9.23 -6.53
C ASN A 71 1.31 -10.73 -6.41
N MET A 72 0.14 -11.09 -5.87
CA MET A 72 -0.39 -12.44 -5.79
C MET A 72 -1.77 -12.59 -6.48
N LYS A 73 -2.48 -11.50 -6.78
CA LYS A 73 -3.87 -11.53 -7.24
C LYS A 73 -4.09 -12.32 -8.53
N ALA A 74 -3.19 -12.22 -9.51
CA ALA A 74 -3.29 -12.94 -10.77
C ALA A 74 -3.07 -14.44 -10.57
N PHE A 75 -2.06 -14.81 -9.80
CA PHE A 75 -1.76 -16.20 -9.42
C PHE A 75 -2.94 -16.83 -8.66
N TRP A 76 -3.50 -16.08 -7.69
CA TRP A 76 -4.66 -16.53 -6.93
C TRP A 76 -5.88 -16.80 -7.82
N ARG A 77 -6.19 -15.88 -8.76
CA ARG A 77 -7.27 -16.07 -9.74
C ARG A 77 -7.07 -17.31 -10.61
N PHE A 78 -5.82 -17.61 -10.99
CA PHE A 78 -5.50 -18.84 -11.72
C PHE A 78 -5.83 -20.08 -10.90
N LEU A 79 -5.39 -20.16 -9.64
CA LEU A 79 -5.66 -21.32 -8.77
C LEU A 79 -7.15 -21.54 -8.54
N LEU A 80 -7.98 -20.50 -8.59
CA LEU A 80 -9.44 -20.60 -8.42
C LEU A 80 -10.19 -21.07 -9.67
N ARG A 81 -9.51 -21.29 -10.80
CA ARG A 81 -10.18 -21.76 -12.03
C ARG A 81 -10.83 -23.10 -11.81
N ARG A 82 -12.08 -23.24 -12.30
CA ARG A 82 -12.84 -24.51 -12.26
C ARG A 82 -12.27 -25.59 -13.17
N SER A 83 -11.47 -25.20 -14.15
CA SER A 83 -10.79 -26.11 -15.10
C SER A 83 -9.61 -26.89 -14.49
N LEU A 84 -9.18 -26.56 -13.27
CA LEU A 84 -8.13 -27.29 -12.58
C LEU A 84 -8.73 -28.51 -11.87
N PRO A 85 -8.37 -29.76 -12.30
CA PRO A 85 -8.88 -30.95 -11.68
C PRO A 85 -8.48 -31.05 -10.21
N LEU A 86 -9.45 -31.33 -9.33
CA LEU A 86 -9.21 -31.53 -7.91
C LEU A 86 -8.40 -32.82 -7.68
N ARG A 87 -7.57 -32.82 -6.64
CA ARG A 87 -6.73 -33.95 -6.17
C ARG A 87 -5.65 -34.44 -7.13
N THR A 88 -5.61 -33.94 -8.37
CA THR A 88 -4.67 -34.46 -9.39
C THR A 88 -3.77 -33.40 -9.98
N SER A 89 -4.20 -32.12 -9.98
CA SER A 89 -3.44 -31.03 -10.58
C SER A 89 -2.04 -30.85 -9.98
N LEU A 90 -1.88 -31.09 -8.66
CA LEU A 90 -0.63 -30.89 -7.94
C LEU A 90 -0.17 -32.19 -7.21
N ALA A 91 -0.60 -33.37 -7.66
CA ALA A 91 -0.32 -34.65 -6.98
C ALA A 91 1.19 -34.95 -6.79
N LEU A 92 2.06 -34.38 -7.61
CA LEU A 92 3.52 -34.54 -7.53
C LEU A 92 4.22 -33.37 -6.85
N THR A 93 3.49 -32.34 -6.45
CA THR A 93 4.03 -31.12 -5.86
C THR A 93 3.98 -31.19 -4.34
N ASN A 94 5.15 -31.11 -3.70
CA ASN A 94 5.26 -30.92 -2.27
C ASN A 94 5.30 -29.43 -1.98
N PHE A 95 4.48 -28.96 -1.03
CA PHE A 95 4.40 -27.54 -0.74
C PHE A 95 4.52 -27.23 0.75
N ALA A 96 4.97 -26.00 1.04
CA ALA A 96 4.87 -25.39 2.36
C ALA A 96 4.31 -23.97 2.20
N VAL A 97 3.51 -23.53 3.15
CA VAL A 97 2.96 -22.15 3.18
C VAL A 97 3.34 -21.52 4.51
N PHE A 98 3.80 -20.27 4.49
CA PHE A 98 3.91 -19.46 5.69
C PHE A 98 3.12 -18.17 5.52
N GLY A 99 2.27 -17.86 6.49
CA GLY A 99 1.45 -16.66 6.52
C GLY A 99 1.98 -15.64 7.52
N LEU A 100 2.20 -14.41 7.07
CA LEU A 100 2.46 -13.26 7.94
C LEU A 100 1.14 -12.55 8.22
N GLY A 101 0.78 -12.45 9.49
CA GLY A 101 -0.48 -11.84 9.91
C GLY A 101 -0.36 -11.15 11.24
N ASP A 102 -1.41 -10.41 11.58
CA ASP A 102 -1.59 -9.68 12.82
C ASP A 102 -2.97 -10.04 13.38
N SER A 103 -3.00 -10.70 14.54
CA SER A 103 -4.25 -11.15 15.19
C SER A 103 -5.12 -10.01 15.71
N SER A 104 -4.61 -8.78 15.73
CA SER A 104 -5.43 -7.60 15.99
C SER A 104 -6.49 -7.34 14.91
N TYR A 105 -6.32 -7.94 13.71
CA TYR A 105 -7.28 -7.85 12.61
C TYR A 105 -8.22 -9.06 12.56
N PRO A 106 -9.53 -8.84 12.33
CA PRO A 106 -10.52 -9.93 12.30
C PRO A 106 -10.24 -11.02 11.25
N LYS A 107 -9.59 -10.64 10.14
CA LYS A 107 -9.25 -11.53 9.03
C LYS A 107 -7.78 -11.95 9.01
N TYR A 108 -7.23 -12.15 10.18
CA TYR A 108 -5.87 -12.63 10.43
C TYR A 108 -5.53 -13.89 9.61
N ASN A 109 -4.45 -13.84 8.83
CA ASN A 109 -3.91 -14.94 8.01
C ASN A 109 -4.93 -15.66 7.10
N VAL A 110 -6.00 -14.97 6.68
CA VAL A 110 -7.05 -15.58 5.84
C VAL A 110 -6.49 -16.01 4.48
N VAL A 111 -5.58 -15.23 3.90
CA VAL A 111 -4.99 -15.53 2.59
C VAL A 111 -4.15 -16.81 2.64
N ALA A 112 -3.25 -16.93 3.63
CA ALA A 112 -2.42 -18.12 3.82
C ALA A 112 -3.28 -19.37 4.05
N ARG A 113 -4.34 -19.28 4.88
CA ARG A 113 -5.27 -20.39 5.13
C ARG A 113 -6.01 -20.83 3.87
N LYS A 114 -6.50 -19.87 3.07
CA LYS A 114 -7.19 -20.17 1.80
C LYS A 114 -6.23 -20.78 0.78
N LEU A 115 -5.00 -20.23 0.67
CA LEU A 115 -3.99 -20.75 -0.22
C LEU A 115 -3.63 -22.21 0.14
N TYR A 116 -3.32 -22.45 1.41
CA TYR A 116 -2.98 -23.79 1.90
C TYR A 116 -4.07 -24.81 1.55
N ARG A 117 -5.33 -24.53 1.91
CA ARG A 117 -6.47 -25.42 1.61
C ARG A 117 -6.66 -25.65 0.12
N ARG A 118 -6.51 -24.57 -0.69
CA ARG A 118 -6.66 -24.71 -2.14
C ARG A 118 -5.59 -25.59 -2.76
N LEU A 119 -4.34 -25.53 -2.27
CA LEU A 119 -3.26 -26.39 -2.72
C LEU A 119 -3.54 -27.86 -2.34
N GLU A 120 -4.06 -28.12 -1.14
CA GLU A 120 -4.52 -29.47 -0.73
C GLU A 120 -5.66 -29.97 -1.63
N ASP A 121 -6.68 -29.14 -1.91
CA ASP A 121 -7.80 -29.48 -2.79
C ASP A 121 -7.33 -29.86 -4.21
N LEU A 122 -6.25 -29.24 -4.69
CA LEU A 122 -5.63 -29.56 -5.98
C LEU A 122 -4.74 -30.82 -5.93
N GLY A 123 -4.56 -31.41 -4.76
CA GLY A 123 -3.81 -32.66 -4.56
C GLY A 123 -2.35 -32.48 -4.16
N GLY A 124 -1.92 -31.25 -3.82
CA GLY A 124 -0.55 -31.00 -3.33
C GLY A 124 -0.29 -31.63 -1.96
N ASN A 125 0.95 -32.03 -1.71
CA ASN A 125 1.38 -32.67 -0.48
C ASN A 125 2.02 -31.65 0.47
N PRO A 126 1.42 -31.32 1.63
CA PRO A 126 1.99 -30.36 2.55
C PRO A 126 3.21 -30.92 3.29
N LEU A 127 4.32 -30.17 3.30
CA LEU A 127 5.52 -30.48 4.07
C LEU A 127 5.38 -30.11 5.54
N VAL A 128 4.71 -28.98 5.81
CA VAL A 128 4.47 -28.47 7.16
C VAL A 128 2.98 -28.20 7.33
N GLY A 129 2.43 -28.58 8.49
CA GLY A 129 1.00 -28.45 8.77
C GLY A 129 0.55 -27.00 8.92
N LEU A 130 -0.72 -26.72 8.60
CA LEU A 130 -1.29 -25.36 8.61
C LEU A 130 -1.17 -24.67 9.97
N THR A 131 -1.33 -25.38 11.08
CA THR A 131 -1.26 -24.79 12.44
C THR A 131 0.08 -24.17 12.77
N SER A 132 1.18 -24.74 12.27
CA SER A 132 2.53 -24.23 12.44
C SER A 132 2.90 -23.15 11.42
N SER A 133 2.03 -22.89 10.44
CA SER A 133 2.30 -22.05 9.26
C SER A 133 1.77 -20.61 9.37
N LEU A 134 1.30 -20.20 10.55
CA LEU A 134 0.61 -18.91 10.74
C LEU A 134 1.35 -18.04 11.76
N GLY A 135 2.15 -17.11 11.27
CA GLY A 135 2.83 -16.11 12.08
C GLY A 135 1.87 -15.04 12.58
N ASP A 136 2.09 -14.53 13.78
CA ASP A 136 1.29 -13.49 14.41
C ASP A 136 2.20 -12.35 14.93
N ASP A 137 2.02 -11.15 14.40
CA ASP A 137 2.79 -9.98 14.79
C ASP A 137 2.49 -9.53 16.25
N GLN A 138 1.31 -9.91 16.79
CA GLN A 138 0.92 -9.63 18.18
C GLN A 138 1.47 -10.66 19.18
N ASN A 139 2.21 -11.66 18.74
CA ASN A 139 2.79 -12.65 19.65
C ASN A 139 3.82 -11.97 20.58
N PRO A 140 3.62 -12.02 21.93
CA PRO A 140 4.50 -11.37 22.90
C PRO A 140 5.94 -11.93 22.91
N ASN A 141 6.15 -13.12 22.34
CA ASN A 141 7.45 -13.81 22.31
C ASN A 141 8.18 -13.58 20.97
N GLY A 142 8.20 -12.37 20.43
CA GLY A 142 8.95 -12.02 19.22
C GLY A 142 8.11 -11.95 17.93
N GLY A 143 6.82 -11.63 18.05
CA GLY A 143 5.95 -11.43 16.89
C GLY A 143 5.81 -12.69 16.03
N TYR A 144 5.64 -12.52 14.72
CA TYR A 144 5.54 -13.65 13.78
C TYR A 144 6.83 -14.46 13.66
N PHE A 145 7.97 -13.94 14.10
CA PHE A 145 9.26 -14.63 14.02
C PHE A 145 9.31 -15.89 14.88
N ALA A 146 8.65 -15.90 16.04
CA ALA A 146 8.59 -17.09 16.89
C ALA A 146 7.99 -18.31 16.14
N ALA A 147 6.91 -18.07 15.38
CA ALA A 147 6.32 -19.10 14.55
C ALA A 147 7.18 -19.42 13.32
N LEU A 148 7.77 -18.39 12.69
CA LEU A 148 8.64 -18.54 11.52
C LEU A 148 9.85 -19.43 11.80
N ASP A 149 10.48 -19.26 12.94
CA ASP A 149 11.66 -20.04 13.31
C ASP A 149 11.35 -21.52 13.45
N LEU A 150 10.31 -21.85 14.21
CA LEU A 150 9.86 -23.23 14.38
C LEU A 150 9.42 -23.85 13.05
N TRP A 151 8.71 -23.08 12.23
CA TRP A 151 8.27 -23.50 10.92
C TRP A 151 9.43 -23.75 9.96
N THR A 152 10.44 -22.86 9.98
CA THR A 152 11.66 -22.98 9.15
C THR A 152 12.45 -24.22 9.52
N ASP A 153 12.63 -24.50 10.82
CA ASP A 153 13.33 -25.70 11.30
C ASP A 153 12.59 -26.98 10.84
N GLN A 154 11.25 -27.00 10.93
CA GLN A 154 10.43 -28.11 10.42
C GLN A 154 10.55 -28.26 8.90
N LEU A 155 10.47 -27.14 8.15
CA LEU A 155 10.61 -27.14 6.70
C LEU A 155 11.96 -27.72 6.27
N PHE A 156 13.05 -27.26 6.86
CA PHE A 156 14.40 -27.73 6.49
C PHE A 156 14.63 -29.20 6.86
N HIS A 157 14.08 -29.64 8.00
CA HIS A 157 14.08 -31.05 8.34
C HIS A 157 13.37 -31.89 7.27
N LYS A 158 12.16 -31.48 6.86
CA LYS A 158 11.38 -32.16 5.83
C LYS A 158 12.02 -32.12 4.45
N LEU A 159 12.68 -31.03 4.10
CA LEU A 159 13.46 -30.94 2.85
C LEU A 159 14.66 -31.91 2.83
N ARG A 160 15.38 -32.04 3.94
CA ARG A 160 16.46 -33.06 4.06
C ARG A 160 15.94 -34.48 3.91
N GLU A 161 14.80 -34.80 4.56
CA GLU A 161 14.15 -36.12 4.42
C GLU A 161 13.70 -36.38 2.98
N ALA A 162 13.06 -35.40 2.31
CA ALA A 162 12.44 -35.61 1.01
C ALA A 162 13.40 -35.49 -0.18
N CYS A 163 14.49 -34.71 -0.04
CA CYS A 163 15.47 -34.48 -1.12
C CYS A 163 16.71 -35.38 -1.05
N GLY A 164 16.84 -36.22 -0.02
CA GLY A 164 17.91 -37.21 0.08
C GLY A 164 19.31 -36.60 -0.02
N GLY A 165 19.77 -35.91 1.00
CA GLY A 165 21.19 -35.58 1.13
C GLY A 165 22.00 -36.87 1.33
N ILE A 166 23.13 -37.01 0.64
CA ILE A 166 24.07 -38.09 0.91
C ILE A 166 24.62 -37.84 2.32
N GLY A 167 24.02 -38.44 3.33
CA GLY A 167 24.44 -38.37 4.69
C GLY A 167 25.82 -39.04 4.82
N ASN A 168 26.86 -38.25 4.81
CA ASN A 168 28.11 -38.64 5.43
C ASN A 168 28.22 -37.96 6.79
N GLY A 169 28.38 -38.81 7.78
CA GLY A 169 28.30 -38.55 9.19
C GLY A 169 29.06 -37.32 9.70
N GLY A 170 28.45 -36.71 10.70
CA GLY A 170 29.18 -36.13 11.82
C GLY A 170 30.22 -35.07 11.50
N HIS A 171 29.86 -34.01 10.78
CA HIS A 171 30.50 -32.73 10.95
C HIS A 171 29.49 -31.79 11.59
N GLU A 172 29.68 -31.55 12.90
CA GLU A 172 29.17 -30.31 13.50
C GLU A 172 29.62 -29.16 12.61
N PRO A 173 28.73 -28.19 12.33
CA PRO A 173 29.15 -27.01 11.60
C PRO A 173 30.24 -26.34 12.43
N THR A 174 31.48 -26.37 11.94
CA THR A 174 32.53 -25.53 12.46
C THR A 174 32.01 -24.10 12.40
N ALA A 175 31.69 -23.55 13.56
CA ALA A 175 31.39 -22.15 13.74
C ALA A 175 32.64 -21.37 13.27
N GLY A 176 32.64 -20.87 12.02
CA GLY A 176 33.79 -20.11 11.57
C GLY A 176 33.91 -19.76 10.09
N ALA A 177 33.26 -20.45 9.19
CA ALA A 177 33.27 -20.05 7.79
C ALA A 177 31.83 -19.70 7.34
N ILE A 178 31.44 -18.46 7.54
CA ILE A 178 30.26 -17.92 6.88
C ILE A 178 30.67 -17.75 5.42
N ASP A 179 30.09 -18.62 4.58
CA ASP A 179 30.26 -18.57 3.12
C ASP A 179 29.63 -17.24 2.63
N VAL A 180 30.48 -16.27 2.28
CA VAL A 180 30.01 -14.97 1.79
C VAL A 180 29.40 -15.21 0.42
N ASP A 181 28.10 -14.98 0.28
CA ASP A 181 27.45 -15.03 -1.01
C ASP A 181 28.14 -14.00 -1.95
N GLU A 182 28.33 -14.35 -3.20
CA GLU A 182 28.74 -13.36 -4.19
C GLU A 182 27.56 -12.46 -4.57
N SER A 183 27.84 -11.17 -4.87
CA SER A 183 26.80 -10.28 -5.40
C SER A 183 26.19 -10.87 -6.67
N LYS A 184 24.86 -10.78 -6.80
CA LYS A 184 24.13 -11.24 -7.99
C LYS A 184 24.43 -10.42 -9.24
N ILE A 185 25.00 -9.24 -9.06
CA ILE A 185 25.32 -8.30 -10.13
C ILE A 185 26.81 -7.94 -10.16
N VAL A 186 27.25 -7.50 -11.32
CA VAL A 186 28.53 -6.84 -11.53
C VAL A 186 28.24 -5.43 -12.03
N VAL A 187 28.92 -4.45 -11.48
CA VAL A 187 28.82 -3.04 -11.87
C VAL A 187 30.05 -2.63 -12.66
N GLU A 188 29.86 -2.16 -13.89
CA GLU A 188 30.91 -1.60 -14.71
C GLU A 188 30.68 -0.11 -14.91
N ARG A 189 31.66 0.73 -14.60
CA ARG A 189 31.63 2.15 -14.93
C ARG A 189 31.62 2.32 -16.46
N ALA A 190 30.80 3.24 -16.96
CA ALA A 190 30.60 3.48 -18.37
C ALA A 190 30.67 4.98 -18.66
N GLU A 191 30.97 5.32 -19.90
CA GLU A 191 30.88 6.69 -20.37
C GLU A 191 29.41 7.07 -20.61
N ARG A 192 29.09 8.36 -20.51
CA ARG A 192 27.78 8.90 -20.85
C ARG A 192 27.48 8.63 -22.32
N PRO A 193 26.33 7.99 -22.66
CA PRO A 193 25.96 7.77 -24.04
C PRO A 193 25.80 9.09 -24.82
N GLU A 194 26.42 9.23 -26.00
CA GLU A 194 26.39 10.44 -26.82
C GLU A 194 24.96 10.93 -27.12
N ALA A 195 24.06 9.98 -27.43
CA ALA A 195 22.63 10.29 -27.68
C ALA A 195 21.93 10.95 -26.48
N ARG A 196 22.42 10.74 -25.25
CA ARG A 196 21.88 11.33 -24.02
C ARG A 196 22.64 12.59 -23.58
N ALA A 197 23.76 12.88 -24.22
CA ALA A 197 24.50 14.12 -24.00
C ALA A 197 23.73 15.34 -24.55
N SER A 198 22.97 15.16 -25.64
CA SER A 198 22.20 16.22 -26.29
C SER A 198 20.79 16.40 -25.71
N GLN A 199 20.18 15.36 -25.17
CA GLN A 199 18.82 15.40 -24.65
C GLN A 199 18.63 14.41 -23.49
N PHE A 200 18.73 14.91 -22.24
CA PHE A 200 18.42 14.15 -21.05
C PHE A 200 16.91 14.18 -20.78
N ASP A 201 16.28 13.01 -20.81
CA ASP A 201 14.84 12.84 -20.54
C ASP A 201 14.68 11.99 -19.27
N LEU A 202 14.34 12.66 -18.17
CA LEU A 202 14.22 12.02 -16.84
C LEU A 202 13.21 10.85 -16.84
N SER A 203 12.10 10.97 -17.59
CA SER A 203 11.10 9.91 -17.67
C SER A 203 11.68 8.63 -18.24
N LYS A 204 12.40 8.76 -19.35
CA LYS A 204 13.05 7.63 -19.99
C LYS A 204 14.15 7.03 -19.12
N GLU A 205 14.89 7.87 -18.40
CA GLU A 205 15.95 7.41 -17.50
C GLU A 205 15.37 6.64 -16.30
N ILE A 206 14.30 7.11 -15.68
CA ILE A 206 13.61 6.39 -14.60
C ILE A 206 13.10 5.03 -15.10
N ALA A 207 12.39 5.02 -16.24
CA ALA A 207 11.89 3.78 -16.83
C ALA A 207 13.02 2.80 -17.17
N LEU A 208 14.15 3.32 -17.67
CA LEU A 208 15.33 2.52 -17.96
C LEU A 208 15.95 1.93 -16.68
N CYS A 209 16.13 2.73 -15.62
CA CYS A 209 16.64 2.24 -14.35
C CYS A 209 15.76 1.11 -13.79
N HIS A 210 14.43 1.27 -13.78
CA HIS A 210 13.52 0.21 -13.35
C HIS A 210 13.63 -1.05 -14.20
N ARG A 211 13.73 -0.92 -15.53
CA ARG A 211 13.91 -2.06 -16.44
C ARG A 211 15.21 -2.80 -16.16
N VAL A 212 16.32 -2.06 -16.01
CA VAL A 212 17.65 -2.64 -15.75
C VAL A 212 17.67 -3.32 -14.37
N LEU A 213 17.14 -2.69 -13.32
CA LEU A 213 17.05 -3.30 -11.99
C LEU A 213 16.21 -4.59 -12.02
N ARG A 214 15.08 -4.59 -12.75
CA ARG A 214 14.24 -5.78 -12.89
C ARG A 214 14.97 -6.90 -13.63
N ALA A 215 15.69 -6.58 -14.70
CA ALA A 215 16.43 -7.55 -15.50
C ALA A 215 17.63 -8.15 -14.76
N THR A 216 18.29 -7.37 -13.87
CA THR A 216 19.51 -7.78 -13.18
C THR A 216 19.28 -8.33 -11.78
N LEU A 217 18.36 -7.75 -11.01
CA LEU A 217 18.03 -8.15 -9.65
C LEU A 217 16.72 -8.96 -9.57
N GLY A 218 15.88 -8.90 -10.61
CA GLY A 218 14.69 -9.75 -10.71
C GLY A 218 15.09 -11.22 -10.84
N ASN A 219 14.44 -12.09 -10.05
CA ASN A 219 14.73 -13.52 -10.13
C ASN A 219 14.32 -14.04 -11.51
N GLN A 220 15.31 -14.50 -12.29
CA GLN A 220 15.10 -15.10 -13.60
C GLN A 220 14.62 -16.56 -13.46
N GLY A 221 13.44 -16.76 -12.86
CA GLY A 221 12.67 -17.96 -13.09
C GLY A 221 11.77 -17.69 -14.29
N GLN A 222 12.18 -18.14 -15.47
CA GLN A 222 11.42 -18.09 -16.70
C GLN A 222 10.67 -16.76 -16.86
N ALA A 223 11.34 -15.79 -17.51
CA ALA A 223 10.64 -14.65 -18.06
C ALA A 223 9.48 -15.23 -18.88
N SER A 224 8.26 -15.09 -18.40
CA SER A 224 7.06 -15.43 -19.13
C SER A 224 7.21 -14.78 -20.49
N ALA A 225 7.20 -15.57 -21.56
CA ALA A 225 7.16 -15.11 -22.95
C ALA A 225 5.89 -14.28 -23.24
N HIS A 226 5.13 -13.97 -22.21
CA HIS A 226 3.91 -13.17 -22.15
C HIS A 226 4.02 -11.90 -21.31
N ALA A 227 5.23 -11.45 -20.89
CA ALA A 227 5.37 -10.02 -20.72
C ALA A 227 5.01 -9.41 -22.10
N PRO A 228 4.05 -8.46 -22.19
CA PRO A 228 3.74 -7.87 -23.49
C PRO A 228 5.05 -7.36 -24.07
N VAL A 229 5.51 -8.06 -25.11
CA VAL A 229 6.54 -7.57 -26.01
C VAL A 229 6.05 -6.21 -26.44
N ASP A 230 6.86 -5.19 -26.25
CA ASP A 230 6.66 -3.86 -26.79
C ASP A 230 6.10 -3.93 -28.22
N SER A 231 4.78 -4.04 -28.35
CA SER A 231 4.09 -3.50 -29.53
C SER A 231 4.21 -2.00 -29.33
N GLY A 232 5.12 -1.38 -30.05
CA GLY A 232 5.34 0.06 -30.03
C GLY A 232 4.02 0.79 -29.95
N ASP A 233 3.91 1.78 -29.05
CA ASP A 233 2.74 2.62 -28.75
C ASP A 233 1.79 2.22 -27.64
N SER A 234 2.18 1.50 -26.61
CA SER A 234 1.44 1.61 -25.35
C SER A 234 1.96 2.82 -24.57
N ASP A 235 1.26 3.91 -24.75
CA ASP A 235 1.39 5.18 -24.04
C ASP A 235 1.50 4.99 -22.53
N GLY A 236 2.29 5.87 -21.86
CA GLY A 236 2.52 5.91 -20.43
C GLY A 236 1.24 5.89 -19.58
N GLY A 237 1.38 5.90 -18.26
CA GLY A 237 0.27 5.91 -17.29
C GLY A 237 0.22 4.70 -16.38
N SER A 238 1.31 3.94 -16.29
CA SER A 238 1.48 2.89 -15.29
C SER A 238 2.63 3.20 -14.32
N LYS A 239 2.70 2.46 -13.23
CA LYS A 239 3.80 2.53 -12.26
C LYS A 239 5.18 2.38 -12.92
N GLU A 240 5.27 1.57 -13.97
CA GLU A 240 6.50 1.30 -14.71
C GLU A 240 6.85 2.41 -15.72
N ARG A 241 5.84 3.12 -16.20
CA ARG A 241 5.95 4.25 -17.13
C ARG A 241 5.02 5.38 -16.69
N PRO A 242 5.36 6.12 -15.62
CA PRO A 242 4.52 7.20 -15.14
C PRO A 242 4.43 8.34 -16.14
N PHE A 243 3.30 9.04 -16.15
CA PHE A 243 3.20 10.36 -16.76
C PHE A 243 3.82 11.41 -15.84
N PHE A 244 4.20 12.55 -16.41
CA PHE A 244 4.65 13.70 -15.63
C PHE A 244 3.52 14.73 -15.54
N ALA A 245 2.99 14.89 -14.34
CA ALA A 245 2.00 15.91 -14.02
C ALA A 245 2.68 17.21 -13.58
N GLN A 246 2.09 18.36 -13.95
CA GLN A 246 2.57 19.66 -13.50
C GLN A 246 1.87 20.07 -12.20
N LEU A 247 2.64 20.40 -11.17
CA LEU A 247 2.09 20.93 -9.93
C LEU A 247 1.49 22.32 -10.18
N ARG A 248 0.20 22.48 -9.87
CA ARG A 248 -0.56 23.71 -10.10
C ARG A 248 -0.76 24.53 -8.83
N GLY A 249 -0.98 23.87 -7.73
CA GLY A 249 -1.21 24.49 -6.43
C GLY A 249 -0.77 23.60 -5.28
N ASN A 250 -0.38 24.24 -4.17
CA ASN A 250 0.08 23.57 -2.97
C ASN A 250 -0.31 24.43 -1.76
N GLU A 251 -1.59 24.36 -1.40
CA GLU A 251 -2.19 25.24 -0.41
C GLU A 251 -2.37 24.54 0.94
N MET A 252 -2.04 25.23 2.03
CA MET A 252 -2.26 24.72 3.38
C MET A 252 -3.76 24.82 3.75
N LEU A 253 -4.38 23.70 4.06
CA LEU A 253 -5.77 23.60 4.49
C LEU A 253 -5.96 23.79 6.00
N THR A 254 -4.91 23.55 6.77
CA THR A 254 -4.92 23.70 8.23
C THR A 254 -4.41 25.06 8.65
N ALA A 255 -4.86 25.57 9.80
CA ALA A 255 -4.35 26.81 10.35
C ALA A 255 -2.85 26.70 10.68
N PRO A 256 -2.03 27.75 10.49
CA PRO A 256 -0.59 27.72 10.78
C PRO A 256 -0.24 27.33 12.23
N SER A 257 -1.16 27.54 13.17
CA SER A 257 -1.01 27.13 14.58
C SER A 257 -1.39 25.67 14.85
N HIS A 258 -1.81 24.92 13.81
CA HIS A 258 -2.14 23.53 13.96
C HIS A 258 -0.87 22.65 13.93
N ALA A 259 -0.86 21.57 14.73
CA ALA A 259 0.31 20.69 14.83
C ALA A 259 0.55 19.84 13.59
N GLN A 260 -0.49 19.61 12.77
CA GLN A 260 -0.42 18.82 11.55
C GLN A 260 -0.65 19.72 10.34
N ASP A 261 0.29 19.76 9.42
CA ASP A 261 0.15 20.41 8.11
C ASP A 261 -0.66 19.48 7.19
N VAL A 262 -1.79 19.95 6.68
CA VAL A 262 -2.58 19.26 5.65
C VAL A 262 -2.75 20.21 4.47
N ARG A 263 -2.51 19.70 3.26
CA ARG A 263 -2.48 20.50 2.05
C ARG A 263 -3.44 20.03 0.98
N ALA A 264 -4.02 20.97 0.24
CA ALA A 264 -4.60 20.72 -1.06
C ALA A 264 -3.46 20.83 -2.10
N VAL A 265 -3.14 19.72 -2.74
CA VAL A 265 -2.11 19.64 -3.77
C VAL A 265 -2.79 19.36 -5.10
N SER A 266 -2.70 20.31 -6.03
CA SER A 266 -3.37 20.19 -7.33
C SER A 266 -2.38 20.05 -8.48
N PHE A 267 -2.75 19.18 -9.44
CA PHE A 267 -1.95 18.86 -10.62
C PHE A 267 -2.74 19.07 -11.91
N ASP A 268 -2.04 19.44 -12.97
CA ASP A 268 -2.51 19.28 -14.33
C ASP A 268 -2.00 17.91 -14.82
N LEU A 269 -2.91 16.96 -15.00
CA LEU A 269 -2.62 15.62 -15.48
C LEU A 269 -2.53 15.59 -17.02
N HIS A 270 -1.88 14.56 -17.55
CA HIS A 270 -1.87 14.31 -18.99
C HIS A 270 -3.32 14.09 -19.50
N PRO A 271 -3.71 14.60 -20.70
CA PRO A 271 -5.10 14.51 -21.19
C PRO A 271 -5.68 13.09 -21.32
N ARG A 272 -4.83 12.07 -21.37
CA ARG A 272 -5.24 10.65 -21.40
C ARG A 272 -5.46 10.03 -20.04
N MET A 273 -5.22 10.77 -18.96
CA MET A 273 -5.42 10.31 -17.58
C MET A 273 -6.83 10.68 -17.12
N CYS A 274 -7.77 9.78 -17.32
CA CYS A 274 -9.12 9.90 -16.73
C CYS A 274 -9.17 9.13 -15.42
N TYR A 275 -10.00 9.57 -14.50
CA TYR A 275 -10.26 8.90 -13.22
C TYR A 275 -11.72 9.05 -12.82
N SER A 276 -12.16 8.14 -11.97
CA SER A 276 -13.50 8.15 -11.37
C SER A 276 -13.40 8.46 -9.87
N PRO A 277 -14.49 8.94 -9.22
CA PRO A 277 -14.51 9.03 -7.75
C PRO A 277 -14.14 7.69 -7.12
N GLY A 278 -13.25 7.73 -6.13
CA GLY A 278 -12.70 6.53 -5.48
C GLY A 278 -11.35 6.07 -6.03
N ASP A 279 -10.92 6.55 -7.20
CA ASP A 279 -9.59 6.25 -7.73
C ASP A 279 -8.48 6.96 -6.94
N VAL A 280 -7.26 6.46 -7.08
CA VAL A 280 -6.07 6.97 -6.39
C VAL A 280 -5.03 7.44 -7.40
N LEU A 281 -4.30 8.50 -7.02
CA LEU A 281 -3.13 8.97 -7.75
C LEU A 281 -1.88 8.36 -7.14
N GLY A 282 -1.15 7.56 -7.91
CA GLY A 282 0.17 7.06 -7.57
C GLY A 282 1.21 8.14 -7.83
N ILE A 283 2.08 8.40 -6.86
CA ILE A 283 3.17 9.36 -6.93
C ILE A 283 4.48 8.66 -6.64
N LEU A 284 5.45 8.81 -7.55
CA LEU A 284 6.83 8.43 -7.31
C LEU A 284 7.59 9.66 -6.78
N PRO A 285 7.95 9.69 -5.48
CA PRO A 285 8.67 10.82 -4.93
C PRO A 285 10.13 10.84 -5.38
N SER A 286 10.78 12.00 -5.28
CA SER A 286 12.23 12.12 -5.34
C SER A 286 12.80 12.19 -3.93
N GLN A 287 13.95 11.58 -3.72
CA GLN A 287 14.72 11.78 -2.50
C GLN A 287 15.40 13.15 -2.53
N ARG A 288 15.73 13.67 -1.36
CA ARG A 288 16.46 14.94 -1.23
C ARG A 288 17.86 14.84 -1.83
N GLY A 289 18.18 15.72 -2.78
CA GLY A 289 19.44 15.68 -3.51
C GLY A 289 20.69 15.83 -2.61
N ASP A 290 20.60 16.65 -1.56
CA ASP A 290 21.68 16.81 -0.58
C ASP A 290 22.00 15.48 0.15
N LEU A 291 20.98 14.73 0.58
CA LEU A 291 21.16 13.45 1.24
C LEU A 291 21.62 12.35 0.26
N VAL A 292 21.17 12.38 -0.98
CA VAL A 292 21.63 11.44 -2.03
C VAL A 292 23.10 11.72 -2.36
N ALA A 293 23.51 12.97 -2.46
CA ALA A 293 24.91 13.35 -2.68
C ALA A 293 25.80 12.89 -1.50
N GLU A 294 25.34 13.07 -0.26
CA GLU A 294 26.03 12.59 0.94
C GLU A 294 26.16 11.06 0.93
N PHE A 295 25.08 10.35 0.58
CA PHE A 295 25.10 8.89 0.47
C PHE A 295 26.10 8.41 -0.58
N LEU A 296 26.07 9.01 -1.79
CA LEU A 296 27.00 8.65 -2.86
C LEU A 296 28.46 8.91 -2.47
N ALA A 297 28.73 10.05 -1.84
CA ALA A 297 30.07 10.37 -1.30
C ALA A 297 30.51 9.31 -0.25
N ARG A 298 29.58 8.88 0.63
CA ARG A 298 29.87 7.87 1.66
C ARG A 298 30.25 6.51 1.08
N ILE A 299 29.73 6.14 -0.08
CA ILE A 299 30.04 4.87 -0.77
C ILE A 299 31.14 5.04 -1.84
N GLY A 300 31.78 6.20 -1.94
CA GLY A 300 32.84 6.46 -2.93
C GLY A 300 32.37 6.56 -4.38
N ALA A 301 31.10 6.98 -4.60
CA ALA A 301 30.52 7.20 -5.91
C ALA A 301 30.10 8.67 -6.08
N ARG A 302 29.80 9.08 -7.34
CA ARG A 302 29.34 10.42 -7.66
C ARG A 302 28.01 10.38 -8.42
N GLU A 303 27.23 11.44 -8.29
CA GLU A 303 25.94 11.58 -8.91
C GLU A 303 26.02 11.55 -10.46
N ASP A 304 27.09 12.13 -11.04
CA ASP A 304 27.32 12.23 -12.47
C ASP A 304 27.85 10.95 -13.13
N GLU A 305 28.06 9.90 -12.36
CA GLU A 305 28.57 8.63 -12.89
C GLU A 305 27.51 7.84 -13.63
N TRP A 306 27.96 7.13 -14.67
CA TRP A 306 27.17 6.21 -15.47
C TRP A 306 27.68 4.78 -15.29
N VAL A 307 26.76 3.84 -15.15
CA VAL A 307 27.12 2.44 -14.89
C VAL A 307 26.29 1.48 -15.76
N ARG A 308 26.90 0.34 -16.04
CA ARG A 308 26.23 -0.82 -16.65
C ARG A 308 26.11 -1.92 -15.59
N LEU A 309 24.91 -2.44 -15.41
CA LEU A 309 24.63 -3.57 -14.52
C LEU A 309 24.56 -4.86 -15.34
N ARG A 310 25.29 -5.86 -14.91
CA ARG A 310 25.24 -7.21 -15.49
C ARG A 310 24.86 -8.22 -14.42
N CYS A 311 24.07 -9.23 -14.79
CA CYS A 311 23.78 -10.35 -13.91
C CYS A 311 25.01 -11.27 -13.87
N ARG A 312 25.45 -11.63 -12.66
CA ARG A 312 26.49 -12.64 -12.47
C ARG A 312 25.85 -14.02 -12.61
N LYS A 313 26.01 -14.65 -13.77
CA LYS A 313 25.55 -16.03 -13.99
C LYS A 313 26.69 -17.01 -13.81
N ASP A 314 26.42 -18.14 -13.15
CA ASP A 314 27.30 -19.29 -13.15
C ASP A 314 27.50 -19.80 -14.61
N GLY A 315 28.65 -19.50 -15.19
CA GLY A 315 29.24 -20.20 -16.31
C GLY A 315 28.63 -20.07 -17.71
N GLY A 316 27.75 -19.10 -18.02
CA GLY A 316 27.11 -19.03 -19.36
C GLY A 316 26.85 -17.63 -19.86
N SER A 317 27.39 -17.32 -21.05
CA SER A 317 27.08 -16.17 -21.88
C SER A 317 25.58 -16.03 -22.12
N SER A 318 24.91 -15.04 -21.51
CA SER A 318 23.71 -14.43 -22.12
C SER A 318 23.01 -13.48 -21.15
N GLY A 319 22.62 -12.33 -21.64
CA GLY A 319 21.79 -11.34 -20.94
C GLY A 319 22.56 -10.12 -20.46
N THR A 320 23.49 -9.64 -21.29
CA THR A 320 24.06 -8.30 -21.10
C THR A 320 23.02 -7.28 -21.53
N SER A 321 22.34 -6.65 -20.57
CA SER A 321 21.73 -5.35 -20.89
C SER A 321 22.88 -4.44 -21.34
N GLN A 322 22.85 -3.98 -22.57
CA GLN A 322 23.80 -2.97 -23.05
C GLN A 322 23.47 -1.59 -22.50
N ASP A 323 22.38 -1.51 -21.75
CA ASP A 323 21.86 -0.26 -21.20
C ASP A 323 22.78 0.28 -20.10
N VAL A 324 23.12 1.54 -20.24
CA VAL A 324 23.88 2.32 -19.28
C VAL A 324 22.91 3.19 -18.50
N ILE A 325 22.99 3.23 -17.18
CA ILE A 325 22.12 4.00 -16.31
C ILE A 325 22.89 5.06 -15.53
N HIS A 326 22.23 6.16 -15.18
CA HIS A 326 22.79 7.27 -14.44
C HIS A 326 22.63 7.04 -12.92
N LEU A 327 23.72 7.09 -12.16
CA LEU A 327 23.68 6.83 -10.71
C LEU A 327 22.82 7.85 -9.95
N GLY A 328 22.89 9.12 -10.32
CA GLY A 328 22.04 10.15 -9.72
C GLY A 328 20.55 9.81 -9.89
N THR A 329 20.12 9.42 -11.11
CA THR A 329 18.72 9.00 -11.34
C THR A 329 18.36 7.75 -10.55
N LEU A 330 19.26 6.76 -10.50
CA LEU A 330 19.06 5.50 -9.79
C LEU A 330 18.76 5.73 -8.31
N PHE A 331 19.59 6.52 -7.62
CA PHE A 331 19.46 6.76 -6.18
C PHE A 331 18.47 7.87 -5.83
N THR A 332 18.16 8.79 -6.74
CA THR A 332 17.13 9.81 -6.47
C THR A 332 15.71 9.29 -6.68
N HIS A 333 15.49 8.39 -7.66
CA HIS A 333 14.14 8.03 -8.11
C HIS A 333 13.80 6.53 -8.06
N CYS A 334 14.78 5.63 -7.84
CA CYS A 334 14.53 4.19 -7.94
C CYS A 334 14.90 3.39 -6.69
N LEU A 335 15.96 3.78 -5.99
CA LEU A 335 16.44 3.14 -4.77
C LEU A 335 16.33 4.09 -3.59
N ASP A 336 15.84 3.62 -2.44
CA ASP A 336 15.61 4.42 -1.24
C ASP A 336 16.78 4.27 -0.25
N CYS A 337 17.75 5.16 -0.34
CA CYS A 337 18.91 5.18 0.55
C CYS A 337 18.72 6.10 1.77
N THR A 338 17.68 6.97 1.79
CA THR A 338 17.55 8.04 2.79
C THR A 338 16.36 7.92 3.72
N SER A 339 15.40 7.03 3.44
CA SER A 339 14.17 6.92 4.25
C SER A 339 13.79 5.48 4.62
N ALA A 340 14.11 4.49 3.79
CA ALA A 340 13.79 3.11 4.09
C ALA A 340 14.85 2.46 4.96
N ALA A 341 14.38 1.66 5.93
CA ALA A 341 15.26 0.87 6.78
C ALA A 341 15.88 -0.28 5.97
N PRO A 342 17.20 -0.52 6.11
CA PRO A 342 17.83 -1.66 5.48
C PRO A 342 17.33 -2.96 6.10
N ARG A 343 17.28 -4.01 5.28
CA ARG A 343 16.88 -5.36 5.70
C ARG A 343 18.01 -6.05 6.49
N LYS A 344 17.66 -7.08 7.24
CA LYS A 344 18.61 -7.92 8.01
C LYS A 344 19.82 -8.35 7.18
N TYR A 345 19.63 -8.71 5.93
CA TYR A 345 20.69 -9.16 5.03
C TYR A 345 21.76 -8.08 4.77
N PHE A 346 21.42 -6.80 4.83
CA PHE A 346 22.41 -5.72 4.77
C PHE A 346 23.43 -5.84 5.90
N PHE A 347 23.00 -6.07 7.13
CA PHE A 347 23.87 -6.19 8.29
C PHE A 347 24.78 -7.43 8.21
N GLN A 348 24.24 -8.53 7.69
CA GLN A 348 25.05 -9.73 7.41
C GLN A 348 26.18 -9.42 6.44
N ILE A 349 25.89 -8.80 5.31
CA ILE A 349 26.90 -8.48 4.29
C ILE A 349 27.86 -7.40 4.80
N ALA A 350 27.36 -6.34 5.43
CA ALA A 350 28.18 -5.25 5.95
C ALA A 350 29.26 -5.74 6.93
N SER A 351 28.96 -6.76 7.74
CA SER A 351 29.93 -7.34 8.67
C SER A 351 31.17 -7.91 7.98
N PHE A 352 31.09 -8.34 6.72
CA PHE A 352 32.23 -8.83 5.94
C PHE A 352 33.08 -7.71 5.32
N PHE A 353 32.43 -6.57 5.06
CA PHE A 353 33.07 -5.40 4.46
C PHE A 353 33.49 -4.35 5.51
N THR A 354 33.60 -4.76 6.75
CA THR A 354 34.13 -3.96 7.86
C THR A 354 35.63 -4.18 7.99
N GLY A 355 36.41 -3.12 8.28
CA GLY A 355 37.85 -3.19 8.45
C GLY A 355 38.26 -4.23 9.50
N VAL A 356 39.42 -4.86 9.31
CA VAL A 356 39.91 -5.90 10.22
C VAL A 356 40.18 -5.33 11.63
N GLU A 357 40.54 -4.05 11.69
CA GLU A 357 40.84 -3.32 12.93
C GLU A 357 39.58 -2.92 13.71
N ASP A 358 38.41 -2.95 13.06
CA ASP A 358 37.14 -2.53 13.66
C ASP A 358 36.28 -3.73 14.11
N ALA A 359 36.88 -4.59 14.94
CA ALA A 359 36.27 -5.83 15.42
C ALA A 359 34.92 -5.60 16.13
N MET A 360 34.77 -4.50 16.88
CA MET A 360 33.53 -4.17 17.58
C MET A 360 32.37 -3.86 16.61
N GLU A 361 32.64 -3.08 15.55
CA GLU A 361 31.59 -2.79 14.54
C GLU A 361 31.21 -4.07 13.79
N ARG A 362 32.18 -4.90 13.43
CA ARG A 362 31.94 -6.19 12.77
C ARG A 362 31.09 -7.12 13.63
N GLU A 363 31.42 -7.26 14.92
CA GLU A 363 30.66 -8.09 15.86
C GLU A 363 29.20 -7.58 15.98
N LYS A 364 29.03 -6.26 16.16
CA LYS A 364 27.68 -5.66 16.24
C LYS A 364 26.88 -5.82 14.96
N LEU A 365 27.50 -5.66 13.79
CA LEU A 365 26.83 -5.90 12.50
C LEU A 365 26.46 -7.38 12.32
N ALA A 366 27.35 -8.30 12.71
CA ALA A 366 27.07 -9.73 12.67
C ALA A 366 25.93 -10.11 13.64
N GLU A 367 25.91 -9.53 14.84
CA GLU A 367 24.81 -9.69 15.80
C GLU A 367 23.48 -9.21 15.21
N LEU A 368 23.40 -7.96 14.69
CA LEU A 368 22.20 -7.41 14.06
C LEU A 368 21.74 -8.23 12.84
N GLY A 369 22.68 -8.85 12.13
CA GLY A 369 22.42 -9.75 11.01
C GLY A 369 22.05 -11.18 11.42
N SER A 370 22.14 -11.54 12.71
CA SER A 370 21.87 -12.90 13.20
C SER A 370 20.38 -13.16 13.46
N ARG A 371 20.04 -14.42 13.79
CA ARG A 371 18.70 -14.80 14.25
C ARG A 371 18.44 -14.29 15.68
N GLU A 372 19.45 -14.32 16.50
CA GLU A 372 19.44 -13.92 17.90
C GLU A 372 19.34 -12.41 18.06
N GLY A 373 19.96 -11.62 17.17
CA GLY A 373 19.97 -10.16 17.21
C GLY A 373 18.73 -9.48 16.62
N ARG A 374 17.64 -10.20 16.33
CA ARG A 374 16.43 -9.64 15.71
C ARG A 374 15.74 -8.55 16.53
N ASP A 375 15.66 -8.74 17.84
CA ASP A 375 15.03 -7.75 18.71
C ASP A 375 15.88 -6.47 18.76
N ASP A 376 17.18 -6.61 18.77
CA ASP A 376 18.13 -5.50 18.68
C ASP A 376 18.01 -4.79 17.33
N LEU A 377 17.94 -5.54 16.24
CA LEU A 377 17.71 -4.98 14.91
C LEU A 377 16.38 -4.23 14.82
N HIS A 378 15.32 -4.79 15.38
CA HIS A 378 14.01 -4.14 15.41
C HIS A 378 14.07 -2.82 16.20
N GLN A 379 14.68 -2.82 17.40
CA GLN A 379 14.85 -1.62 18.23
C GLN A 379 15.73 -0.58 17.52
N TYR A 380 16.87 -1.01 16.99
CA TYR A 380 17.84 -0.12 16.36
C TYR A 380 17.35 0.47 15.04
N CYS A 381 16.80 -0.35 14.16
CA CYS A 381 16.53 0.02 12.78
C CYS A 381 15.04 0.30 12.52
N THR A 382 14.16 -0.69 12.76
CA THR A 382 12.75 -0.62 12.37
C THR A 382 11.96 0.38 13.22
N ARG A 383 12.11 0.30 14.54
CA ARG A 383 11.39 1.16 15.49
C ARG A 383 11.85 2.62 15.42
N GLU A 384 13.16 2.83 15.21
CA GLU A 384 13.76 4.15 15.09
C GLU A 384 13.77 4.69 13.66
N ARG A 385 13.27 3.90 12.69
CA ARG A 385 13.19 4.29 11.28
C ARG A 385 14.55 4.77 10.73
N ARG A 386 15.62 4.05 11.03
CA ARG A 386 16.95 4.37 10.49
C ARG A 386 17.02 4.04 9.02
N SER A 387 17.52 4.97 8.23
CA SER A 387 17.76 4.76 6.79
C SER A 387 19.08 4.02 6.55
N LEU A 388 19.29 3.60 5.29
CA LEU A 388 20.56 3.00 4.88
C LEU A 388 21.73 3.97 5.06
N LEU A 389 21.55 5.26 4.71
CA LEU A 389 22.54 6.30 4.93
C LEU A 389 22.94 6.41 6.40
N GLU A 390 21.96 6.50 7.31
CA GLU A 390 22.23 6.61 8.75
C GLU A 390 22.92 5.37 9.31
N CYS A 391 22.57 4.18 8.83
CA CYS A 391 23.28 2.96 9.23
C CYS A 391 24.76 2.99 8.78
N LEU A 392 25.05 3.47 7.55
CA LEU A 392 26.43 3.61 7.09
C LEU A 392 27.20 4.73 7.81
N GLN A 393 26.52 5.73 8.36
CA GLN A 393 27.12 6.75 9.21
C GLN A 393 27.45 6.22 10.61
N ASP A 394 26.56 5.38 11.18
CA ASP A 394 26.76 4.74 12.49
C ASP A 394 27.88 3.68 12.46
N PHE A 395 28.17 3.09 11.28
CA PHE A 395 29.22 2.10 11.06
C PHE A 395 30.22 2.60 10.01
N PRO A 396 31.10 3.56 10.36
CA PRO A 396 31.98 4.23 9.42
C PRO A 396 33.02 3.32 8.79
N SER A 397 33.44 2.22 9.44
CA SER A 397 34.42 1.27 8.92
C SER A 397 33.89 0.39 7.78
N VAL A 398 32.53 0.37 7.54
CA VAL A 398 31.93 -0.41 6.47
C VAL A 398 32.28 0.19 5.10
N SER A 399 32.87 -0.61 4.21
CA SER A 399 33.22 -0.23 2.85
C SER A 399 32.62 -1.22 1.84
N LEU A 400 31.33 -1.01 1.53
CA LEU A 400 30.59 -1.88 0.60
C LEU A 400 30.94 -1.55 -0.86
N PRO A 401 31.27 -2.53 -1.69
CA PRO A 401 31.30 -2.38 -3.15
C PRO A 401 29.95 -1.94 -3.71
N LEU A 402 29.96 -1.14 -4.80
CA LEU A 402 28.75 -0.53 -5.38
C LEU A 402 27.70 -1.58 -5.81
N GLU A 403 28.13 -2.74 -6.26
CA GLU A 403 27.23 -3.86 -6.59
C GLU A 403 26.42 -4.35 -5.39
N TRP A 404 27.04 -4.41 -4.21
CA TRP A 404 26.34 -4.75 -2.99
C TRP A 404 25.42 -3.64 -2.53
N VAL A 405 25.84 -2.39 -2.65
CA VAL A 405 24.98 -1.24 -2.32
C VAL A 405 23.72 -1.25 -3.16
N ILE A 406 23.83 -1.41 -4.49
CA ILE A 406 22.66 -1.45 -5.39
C ILE A 406 21.75 -2.65 -5.07
N GLN A 407 22.33 -3.81 -4.74
CA GLN A 407 21.56 -5.01 -4.42
C GLN A 407 20.85 -4.93 -3.08
N LEU A 408 21.45 -4.28 -2.07
CA LEU A 408 20.95 -4.23 -0.70
C LEU A 408 20.07 -3.00 -0.42
N CYS A 409 20.21 -1.94 -1.22
CA CYS A 409 19.41 -0.73 -1.08
C CYS A 409 17.93 -1.04 -1.37
N PRO A 410 17.02 -0.69 -0.47
CA PRO A 410 15.58 -0.86 -0.70
C PRO A 410 15.13 -0.13 -1.97
N LYS A 411 14.13 -0.67 -2.66
CA LYS A 411 13.50 0.03 -3.79
C LYS A 411 12.66 1.19 -3.27
N LEU A 412 12.76 2.33 -3.93
CA LEU A 412 11.89 3.47 -3.66
C LEU A 412 10.44 3.09 -3.95
N GLN A 413 9.60 3.21 -2.93
CA GLN A 413 8.18 2.87 -3.06
C GLN A 413 7.37 4.11 -3.41
N PRO A 414 6.45 4.02 -4.37
CA PRO A 414 5.47 5.09 -4.60
C PRO A 414 4.49 5.19 -3.44
N ARG A 415 3.74 6.30 -3.40
CA ARG A 415 2.62 6.48 -2.47
C ARG A 415 1.35 6.72 -3.25
N LEU A 416 0.28 6.08 -2.79
CA LEU A 416 -1.05 6.23 -3.35
C LEU A 416 -1.84 7.22 -2.50
N PHE A 417 -2.50 8.18 -3.16
CA PHE A 417 -3.35 9.17 -2.52
C PHE A 417 -4.74 9.13 -3.14
N SER A 418 -5.77 9.04 -2.32
CA SER A 418 -7.15 9.15 -2.80
C SER A 418 -7.37 10.52 -3.42
N ILE A 419 -7.88 10.55 -4.65
CA ILE A 419 -8.15 11.78 -5.37
C ILE A 419 -9.32 12.51 -4.70
N SER A 420 -9.17 13.83 -4.49
CA SER A 420 -10.14 14.67 -3.77
C SER A 420 -10.91 15.65 -4.68
N SER A 421 -10.81 15.51 -6.00
CA SER A 421 -11.58 16.29 -7.00
C SER A 421 -12.36 15.37 -7.94
N ALA A 422 -13.42 15.88 -8.55
CA ALA A 422 -14.05 15.23 -9.70
C ALA A 422 -13.16 15.35 -10.94
N CYS A 423 -13.23 14.34 -11.83
CA CYS A 423 -12.65 14.44 -13.16
C CYS A 423 -13.52 15.37 -14.01
N ARG A 424 -12.97 16.48 -14.45
CA ARG A 424 -13.63 17.41 -15.39
C ARG A 424 -12.87 17.40 -16.69
N ASP A 425 -13.57 17.15 -17.78
CA ASP A 425 -12.98 17.21 -19.12
C ASP A 425 -12.57 18.64 -19.48
N ALA A 426 -11.50 18.77 -20.26
CA ALA A 426 -10.97 20.04 -20.70
C ALA A 426 -12.00 20.91 -21.45
N SER A 427 -13.02 20.31 -22.06
CA SER A 427 -14.13 21.00 -22.77
C SER A 427 -15.07 21.75 -21.82
N GLU A 428 -15.24 21.29 -20.57
CA GLU A 428 -16.09 21.95 -19.56
C GLU A 428 -15.36 23.11 -18.90
N ALA A 429 -14.04 23.04 -18.79
CA ALA A 429 -13.19 24.10 -18.22
C ALA A 429 -13.16 25.39 -19.06
N GLU A 430 -13.56 25.37 -20.33
CA GLU A 430 -13.66 26.58 -21.18
C GLU A 430 -14.83 27.48 -20.82
N ASN A 431 -15.91 26.93 -20.27
CA ASN A 431 -17.08 27.72 -19.86
C ASN A 431 -16.88 28.44 -18.50
N ASP A 432 -15.93 28.02 -17.69
CA ASP A 432 -15.69 28.54 -16.32
C ASP A 432 -14.64 29.66 -16.30
N ARG A 433 -14.37 30.30 -17.45
CA ARG A 433 -13.40 31.41 -17.60
C ARG A 433 -13.71 32.69 -16.78
N GLN A 434 -14.83 32.71 -16.07
CA GLN A 434 -15.19 33.82 -15.17
C GLN A 434 -14.80 33.59 -13.71
N SER A 435 -14.37 32.40 -13.32
CA SER A 435 -13.78 32.17 -12.00
C SER A 435 -12.26 32.21 -12.10
N ASP A 436 -11.60 32.84 -11.10
CA ASP A 436 -10.15 33.14 -10.99
C ASP A 436 -9.25 31.87 -10.95
N ARG A 437 -9.81 30.70 -11.30
CA ARG A 437 -9.16 29.38 -11.38
C ARG A 437 -8.79 29.10 -12.83
N GLY A 438 -7.62 29.59 -13.26
CA GLY A 438 -7.12 29.48 -14.64
C GLY A 438 -7.28 28.08 -15.25
N ALA A 439 -7.60 28.02 -16.55
CA ALA A 439 -7.73 26.76 -17.30
C ALA A 439 -6.43 25.93 -17.27
N PRO A 440 -6.50 24.58 -17.34
CA PRO A 440 -5.33 23.71 -17.41
C PRO A 440 -4.42 24.08 -18.60
N ILE A 441 -3.11 24.04 -18.41
CA ILE A 441 -2.16 24.29 -19.50
C ILE A 441 -2.19 23.10 -20.46
N GLY A 442 -2.56 23.32 -21.72
CA GLY A 442 -2.54 22.27 -22.75
C GLY A 442 -3.73 21.31 -22.79
N GLY A 443 -4.90 21.66 -22.19
CA GLY A 443 -6.11 20.82 -22.24
C GLY A 443 -6.06 19.60 -21.33
N GLY A 444 -5.24 19.61 -20.27
CA GLY A 444 -5.13 18.52 -19.30
C GLY A 444 -6.29 18.44 -18.30
N VAL A 445 -6.41 17.32 -17.61
CA VAL A 445 -7.39 17.07 -16.55
C VAL A 445 -6.85 17.60 -15.23
N ARG A 446 -7.61 18.42 -14.49
CA ARG A 446 -7.23 18.87 -13.15
C ARG A 446 -7.51 17.80 -12.11
N CYS A 447 -6.51 17.50 -11.28
CA CYS A 447 -6.61 16.56 -10.16
C CYS A 447 -6.17 17.26 -8.87
N GLU A 448 -6.91 17.06 -7.78
CA GLU A 448 -6.57 17.55 -6.45
C GLU A 448 -6.41 16.39 -5.46
N LEU A 449 -5.44 16.51 -4.57
CA LEU A 449 -5.20 15.60 -3.45
C LEU A 449 -5.32 16.33 -2.13
N THR A 450 -5.75 15.64 -1.09
CA THR A 450 -5.73 16.12 0.30
C THR A 450 -4.62 15.38 1.06
N VAL A 451 -3.47 16.03 1.24
CA VAL A 451 -2.23 15.44 1.72
C VAL A 451 -1.91 15.88 3.14
N ALA A 452 -1.87 14.95 4.07
CA ALA A 452 -1.30 15.18 5.40
C ALA A 452 0.23 15.05 5.35
N VAL A 453 0.95 16.09 5.74
CA VAL A 453 2.40 16.07 5.83
C VAL A 453 2.82 15.28 7.06
N VAL A 454 3.51 14.16 6.84
CA VAL A 454 3.90 13.23 7.90
C VAL A 454 5.15 13.74 8.59
N ARG A 455 5.03 14.03 9.88
CA ARG A 455 6.12 14.33 10.81
C ARG A 455 5.78 13.75 12.17
N TYR A 456 6.72 13.03 12.76
CA TYR A 456 6.54 12.44 14.10
C TYR A 456 7.89 12.22 14.77
N LYS A 457 7.84 11.92 16.07
CA LYS A 457 9.03 11.55 16.85
C LYS A 457 9.00 10.06 17.15
N THR A 458 10.13 9.43 16.95
CA THR A 458 10.34 8.04 17.37
C THR A 458 10.37 7.93 18.90
N PRO A 459 10.36 6.73 19.47
CA PRO A 459 10.53 6.53 20.91
C PRO A 459 11.81 7.19 21.49
N TRP A 460 12.89 7.22 20.73
CA TRP A 460 14.13 7.91 21.11
C TRP A 460 14.15 9.39 20.71
N LYS A 461 12.95 9.96 20.44
CA LYS A 461 12.74 11.38 20.12
C LYS A 461 13.43 11.87 18.84
N ARG A 462 13.80 10.98 17.94
CA ARG A 462 14.26 11.35 16.60
C ARG A 462 13.09 11.93 15.82
N GLU A 463 13.32 13.00 15.10
CA GLU A 463 12.31 13.57 14.20
C GLU A 463 12.37 12.83 12.87
N ILE A 464 11.23 12.30 12.44
CA ILE A 464 11.07 11.60 11.18
C ILE A 464 10.12 12.39 10.29
N GLU A 465 10.53 12.60 9.06
CA GLU A 465 9.75 13.20 8.00
C GLU A 465 9.37 12.13 6.97
N GLY A 466 8.07 12.03 6.66
CA GLY A 466 7.60 11.11 5.63
C GLY A 466 8.09 11.57 4.24
N LEU A 467 8.78 10.71 3.50
CA LEU A 467 9.44 11.07 2.25
C LEU A 467 8.49 11.75 1.25
N CYS A 468 7.42 11.09 0.83
CA CYS A 468 6.55 11.59 -0.23
C CYS A 468 5.75 12.84 0.18
N SER A 469 5.22 12.87 1.41
CA SER A 469 4.41 14.01 1.87
C SER A 469 5.24 15.28 2.07
N ASN A 470 6.49 15.16 2.52
CA ASN A 470 7.40 16.29 2.63
C ASN A 470 7.95 16.70 1.24
N TYR A 471 8.23 15.74 0.35
CA TYR A 471 8.52 16.01 -1.05
C TYR A 471 7.43 16.89 -1.68
N LEU A 472 6.16 16.48 -1.56
CA LEU A 472 5.02 17.25 -2.09
C LEU A 472 4.89 18.63 -1.44
N ARG A 473 5.10 18.75 -0.12
CA ARG A 473 5.07 20.02 0.60
C ARG A 473 6.08 21.04 0.03
N ASP A 474 7.28 20.56 -0.29
CA ASP A 474 8.42 21.43 -0.66
C ASP A 474 8.47 21.76 -2.15
N LEU A 475 7.61 21.14 -2.96
CA LEU A 475 7.53 21.41 -4.39
C LEU A 475 6.96 22.81 -4.67
N GLY A 476 7.62 23.53 -5.58
CA GLY A 476 7.13 24.78 -6.16
C GLY A 476 6.11 24.53 -7.28
N VAL A 477 5.19 25.48 -7.47
CA VAL A 477 4.27 25.46 -8.62
C VAL A 477 5.05 25.40 -9.93
N GLY A 478 4.58 24.58 -10.87
CA GLY A 478 5.27 24.28 -12.14
C GLY A 478 6.25 23.10 -12.06
N SER A 479 6.49 22.54 -10.88
CA SER A 479 7.29 21.30 -10.77
C SER A 479 6.63 20.13 -11.47
N SER A 480 7.44 19.26 -12.08
CA SER A 480 7.02 18.07 -12.80
C SER A 480 7.14 16.83 -11.90
N VAL A 481 6.08 16.07 -11.74
CA VAL A 481 6.00 14.95 -10.81
C VAL A 481 5.58 13.67 -11.55
N PRO A 482 6.30 12.53 -11.37
CA PRO A 482 5.91 11.26 -11.98
C PRO A 482 4.67 10.69 -11.28
N VAL A 483 3.59 10.49 -12.06
CA VAL A 483 2.28 10.05 -11.53
C VAL A 483 1.59 9.04 -12.45
N TRP A 484 0.63 8.28 -11.89
CA TRP A 484 -0.32 7.45 -12.65
C TRP A 484 -1.62 7.32 -11.85
N VAL A 485 -2.69 6.92 -12.49
CA VAL A 485 -3.98 6.63 -11.84
C VAL A 485 -4.13 5.13 -11.66
N GLU A 486 -4.59 4.70 -10.49
CA GLU A 486 -5.01 3.33 -10.21
C GLU A 486 -6.44 3.34 -9.63
N SER A 487 -7.17 2.27 -9.89
CA SER A 487 -8.47 2.09 -9.24
C SER A 487 -8.29 1.89 -7.74
N GLY A 488 -9.03 2.69 -6.96
CA GLY A 488 -9.05 2.57 -5.51
C GLY A 488 -9.84 1.37 -5.02
N THR A 489 -10.00 1.26 -3.71
CA THR A 489 -10.71 0.15 -3.06
C THR A 489 -12.19 0.45 -2.80
N LEU A 490 -12.58 1.73 -2.83
CA LEU A 490 -13.98 2.16 -2.72
C LEU A 490 -14.67 2.09 -4.08
N ASP A 491 -15.66 1.23 -4.17
CA ASP A 491 -16.49 1.01 -5.37
C ASP A 491 -17.79 1.80 -5.24
N PHE A 492 -17.90 2.89 -5.99
CA PHE A 492 -19.09 3.74 -6.03
C PHE A 492 -20.05 3.41 -7.18
N ASP A 493 -19.85 2.33 -7.93
CA ASP A 493 -20.68 1.96 -9.08
C ASP A 493 -22.16 1.83 -8.71
N HIS A 494 -22.46 1.39 -7.48
CA HIS A 494 -23.84 1.36 -6.98
C HIS A 494 -24.51 2.74 -6.88
N LEU A 495 -23.71 3.79 -6.76
CA LEU A 495 -24.20 5.17 -6.71
C LEU A 495 -24.17 5.85 -8.09
N LEU A 496 -23.17 5.54 -8.91
CA LEU A 496 -22.91 6.18 -10.20
C LEU A 496 -23.44 5.38 -11.39
N GLY A 497 -23.48 4.05 -11.30
CA GLY A 497 -23.85 3.15 -12.40
C GLY A 497 -25.36 3.18 -12.76
N PRO A 498 -25.75 2.75 -13.99
CA PRO A 498 -27.15 2.55 -14.35
C PRO A 498 -27.78 1.50 -13.43
N GLN A 499 -28.96 1.80 -12.86
CA GLN A 499 -29.70 0.77 -12.14
C GLN A 499 -30.16 -0.30 -13.15
N PRO A 500 -30.07 -1.60 -12.79
CA PRO A 500 -30.65 -2.63 -13.65
C PRO A 500 -32.12 -2.28 -13.90
N GLU A 501 -32.50 -2.23 -15.16
CA GLU A 501 -33.92 -2.11 -15.54
C GLU A 501 -34.65 -3.28 -14.89
N GLU A 502 -35.48 -3.00 -13.89
CA GLU A 502 -36.34 -4.01 -13.27
C GLU A 502 -37.33 -4.51 -14.33
N SER A 503 -37.01 -5.65 -14.94
CA SER A 503 -37.98 -6.49 -15.64
C SER A 503 -38.89 -7.16 -14.61
N SER A 504 -39.69 -6.37 -13.87
CA SER A 504 -40.94 -6.79 -13.23
C SER A 504 -41.62 -5.56 -12.62
N ALA A 505 -42.55 -5.02 -13.39
CA ALA A 505 -43.51 -4.06 -12.90
C ALA A 505 -44.35 -4.68 -11.78
N SER A 506 -44.03 -4.38 -10.52
CA SER A 506 -45.02 -4.43 -9.44
C SER A 506 -44.57 -3.60 -8.26
N LEU A 507 -45.32 -2.54 -7.99
CA LEU A 507 -45.27 -1.60 -6.88
C LEU A 507 -44.36 -0.38 -7.10
N GLY A 508 -44.98 0.69 -7.64
CA GLY A 508 -44.42 1.97 -7.97
C GLY A 508 -43.66 2.69 -6.87
N GLY A 509 -42.54 3.26 -7.28
CA GLY A 509 -41.76 4.24 -6.57
C GLY A 509 -40.32 4.17 -7.06
N GLU A 510 -39.85 5.19 -7.78
CA GLU A 510 -38.41 5.39 -8.03
C GLU A 510 -37.69 5.37 -6.66
N ARG A 511 -36.86 4.35 -6.41
CA ARG A 511 -36.08 4.28 -5.16
C ARG A 511 -34.97 5.31 -5.22
N GLU A 512 -35.05 6.27 -4.33
CA GLU A 512 -34.02 7.27 -4.10
C GLU A 512 -32.72 6.58 -3.64
N ALA A 513 -31.61 6.76 -4.36
CA ALA A 513 -30.31 6.24 -3.94
C ALA A 513 -29.83 6.99 -2.69
N CYS A 514 -29.30 6.27 -1.69
CA CYS A 514 -28.84 6.87 -0.45
C CYS A 514 -27.45 6.33 -0.04
N ALA A 515 -26.62 7.19 0.54
CA ALA A 515 -25.32 6.80 1.06
C ALA A 515 -24.94 7.52 2.37
N ILE A 516 -24.16 6.82 3.19
CA ILE A 516 -23.47 7.37 4.36
C ILE A 516 -21.98 7.33 4.06
N LEU A 517 -21.32 8.51 4.12
CA LEU A 517 -19.90 8.70 3.84
C LEU A 517 -19.21 9.13 5.13
N ILE A 518 -18.26 8.34 5.62
CA ILE A 518 -17.59 8.57 6.92
C ILE A 518 -16.10 8.74 6.70
N GLY A 519 -15.60 9.99 6.78
CA GLY A 519 -14.23 10.36 6.42
C GLY A 519 -13.56 11.31 7.42
N PRO A 520 -13.03 10.82 8.57
CA PRO A 520 -12.27 11.69 9.46
C PRO A 520 -10.89 12.05 8.88
N GLY A 521 -10.49 13.32 9.10
CA GLY A 521 -9.22 13.86 8.60
C GLY A 521 -9.13 13.78 7.07
N THR A 522 -7.99 13.31 6.55
CA THR A 522 -7.78 13.13 5.10
C THR A 522 -8.64 12.03 4.48
N GLY A 523 -9.32 11.21 5.29
CA GLY A 523 -10.32 10.24 4.82
C GLY A 523 -11.52 10.89 4.10
N ILE A 524 -11.66 12.19 4.19
CA ILE A 524 -12.70 12.95 3.47
C ILE A 524 -12.42 13.04 1.95
N ALA A 525 -11.19 12.79 1.50
CA ALA A 525 -10.75 13.01 0.12
C ALA A 525 -11.60 12.29 -0.94
N PRO A 526 -11.79 10.94 -0.90
CA PRO A 526 -12.59 10.24 -1.90
C PRO A 526 -14.06 10.68 -1.88
N PHE A 527 -14.58 11.11 -0.73
CA PHE A 527 -15.95 11.58 -0.59
C PHE A 527 -16.13 13.00 -1.14
N LYS A 528 -15.09 13.86 -1.05
CA LYS A 528 -15.09 15.15 -1.72
C LYS A 528 -15.16 14.98 -3.24
N SER A 529 -14.34 14.05 -3.78
CA SER A 529 -14.37 13.70 -5.20
C SER A 529 -15.76 13.23 -5.65
N LEU A 530 -16.38 12.32 -4.90
CA LEU A 530 -17.73 11.80 -5.20
C LEU A 530 -18.78 12.90 -5.17
N VAL A 531 -18.81 13.73 -4.13
CA VAL A 531 -19.78 14.80 -3.97
C VAL A 531 -19.61 15.87 -5.06
N GLU A 532 -18.38 16.25 -5.38
CA GLU A 532 -18.10 17.19 -6.47
C GLU A 532 -18.59 16.66 -7.82
N HIS A 533 -18.38 15.37 -8.10
CA HIS A 533 -18.89 14.71 -9.30
C HIS A 533 -20.43 14.73 -9.36
N LEU A 534 -21.11 14.37 -8.27
CA LEU A 534 -22.57 14.34 -8.20
C LEU A 534 -23.21 15.73 -8.34
N VAL A 535 -22.61 16.75 -7.74
CA VAL A 535 -23.08 18.12 -7.84
C VAL A 535 -22.92 18.64 -9.27
N SER A 536 -21.75 18.39 -9.91
CA SER A 536 -21.51 18.80 -11.30
C SER A 536 -22.45 18.10 -12.29
N ALA A 537 -22.72 16.81 -12.12
CA ALA A 537 -23.65 16.07 -12.96
C ALA A 537 -25.09 16.61 -12.85
N ALA A 538 -25.51 17.04 -11.66
CA ALA A 538 -26.81 17.66 -11.44
C ALA A 538 -26.94 19.03 -12.13
N GLU A 539 -25.88 19.83 -12.19
CA GLU A 539 -25.84 21.13 -12.88
C GLU A 539 -25.85 20.97 -14.41
N GLY A 540 -25.24 19.91 -14.94
CA GLY A 540 -25.16 19.61 -16.37
C GLY A 540 -26.49 19.12 -17.02
N GLY A 541 -27.57 19.05 -16.25
CA GLY A 541 -28.90 18.64 -16.76
C GLY A 541 -29.01 17.15 -17.09
N GLU A 542 -28.02 16.35 -16.79
CA GLU A 542 -28.20 14.91 -16.72
C GLU A 542 -29.27 14.62 -15.66
N ARG A 543 -30.23 13.75 -15.98
CA ARG A 543 -31.37 13.43 -15.13
C ARG A 543 -30.87 13.13 -13.72
N ALA A 544 -30.85 14.20 -12.86
CA ALA A 544 -30.34 14.13 -11.52
C ALA A 544 -31.12 13.04 -10.79
N ARG A 545 -30.45 11.91 -10.51
CA ARG A 545 -31.01 10.90 -9.62
C ARG A 545 -31.33 11.59 -8.31
N THR A 546 -32.53 11.40 -7.82
CA THR A 546 -32.86 11.79 -6.45
C THR A 546 -31.97 10.97 -5.52
N MET A 547 -30.83 11.53 -5.13
CA MET A 547 -29.87 10.90 -4.22
C MET A 547 -29.86 11.67 -2.91
N LYS A 548 -29.70 10.97 -1.79
CA LYS A 548 -29.46 11.59 -0.48
C LYS A 548 -28.16 11.08 0.12
N ILE A 549 -27.32 12.02 0.55
CA ILE A 549 -26.01 11.72 1.13
C ILE A 549 -25.93 12.29 2.53
N LEU A 550 -25.53 11.46 3.49
CA LEU A 550 -25.18 11.85 4.85
C LEU A 550 -23.67 11.69 5.04
N VAL A 551 -22.96 12.81 5.18
CA VAL A 551 -21.50 12.83 5.33
C VAL A 551 -21.15 13.03 6.81
N PHE A 552 -20.21 12.22 7.33
CA PHE A 552 -19.62 12.38 8.65
C PHE A 552 -18.14 12.71 8.49
N PHE A 553 -17.77 13.92 8.88
CA PHE A 553 -16.38 14.40 8.92
C PHE A 553 -15.92 14.50 10.37
N GLY A 554 -14.68 14.11 10.64
CA GLY A 554 -14.06 14.22 11.98
C GLY A 554 -12.73 14.95 11.93
N CYS A 555 -12.56 15.96 12.80
CA CYS A 555 -11.28 16.64 12.95
C CYS A 555 -11.04 17.04 14.44
N ARG A 556 -9.93 17.71 14.70
CA ARG A 556 -9.57 18.09 16.05
C ARG A 556 -10.31 19.35 16.51
N SER A 557 -10.34 20.39 15.66
CA SER A 557 -10.91 21.68 16.03
C SER A 557 -11.55 22.38 14.82
N ARG A 558 -12.73 22.94 15.01
CA ARG A 558 -13.49 23.67 13.99
C ARG A 558 -12.69 24.80 13.35
N GLY A 559 -11.86 25.50 14.14
CA GLY A 559 -11.09 26.66 13.67
C GLY A 559 -9.70 26.34 13.13
N LYS A 560 -9.25 25.07 13.18
CA LYS A 560 -7.86 24.73 12.85
C LYS A 560 -7.71 23.72 11.72
N ASP A 561 -8.53 22.69 11.67
CA ASP A 561 -8.38 21.54 10.76
C ASP A 561 -9.71 21.06 10.17
N TYR A 562 -10.67 21.98 9.98
CA TYR A 562 -11.89 21.72 9.24
C TYR A 562 -11.61 21.80 7.73
N LEU A 563 -11.17 20.65 7.18
CA LEU A 563 -10.72 20.56 5.79
C LEU A 563 -11.85 20.86 4.79
N HIS A 564 -11.55 21.65 3.77
CA HIS A 564 -12.47 22.01 2.67
C HIS A 564 -13.81 22.61 3.14
N ARG A 565 -13.82 23.36 4.24
CA ARG A 565 -15.06 23.84 4.87
C ARG A 565 -15.95 24.63 3.91
N SER A 566 -15.43 25.57 3.15
CA SER A 566 -16.18 26.37 2.19
C SER A 566 -16.86 25.51 1.13
N PHE A 567 -16.16 24.50 0.60
CA PHE A 567 -16.71 23.54 -0.33
C PHE A 567 -17.95 22.82 0.25
N TRP A 568 -17.87 22.31 1.47
CA TRP A 568 -18.97 21.60 2.10
C TRP A 568 -20.16 22.50 2.37
N GLU A 569 -19.95 23.74 2.86
CA GLU A 569 -21.00 24.72 3.09
C GLU A 569 -21.70 25.14 1.78
N GLU A 570 -20.96 25.27 0.67
CA GLU A 570 -21.49 25.55 -0.66
C GLU A 570 -22.32 24.37 -1.20
N CYS A 571 -21.81 23.13 -1.11
CA CYS A 571 -22.53 21.94 -1.53
C CYS A 571 -23.84 21.73 -0.77
N VAL A 572 -23.84 21.93 0.55
CA VAL A 572 -25.08 21.84 1.36
C VAL A 572 -26.09 22.91 0.92
N ARG A 573 -25.64 24.11 0.61
CA ARG A 573 -26.52 25.20 0.14
C ARG A 573 -27.04 24.94 -1.28
N GLY A 574 -26.18 24.49 -2.17
CA GLY A 574 -26.48 24.39 -3.61
C GLY A 574 -27.18 23.10 -4.03
N SER A 575 -27.14 22.04 -3.24
CA SER A 575 -27.56 20.71 -3.73
C SER A 575 -28.60 20.02 -2.88
N GLU A 576 -29.62 19.46 -3.52
CA GLU A 576 -30.71 18.66 -2.93
C GLU A 576 -30.20 17.33 -2.32
N ILE A 577 -29.00 16.87 -2.67
CA ILE A 577 -28.44 15.62 -2.11
C ILE A 577 -28.24 15.70 -0.58
N PHE A 578 -28.15 16.91 -0.03
CA PHE A 578 -28.03 17.18 1.41
C PHE A 578 -29.36 17.50 2.12
N ALA A 579 -30.49 17.46 1.41
CA ALA A 579 -31.80 17.55 2.05
C ALA A 579 -32.09 16.28 2.88
N SER A 580 -32.86 16.44 3.98
CA SER A 580 -33.16 15.32 4.89
C SER A 580 -33.67 14.06 4.14
N PRO A 581 -33.19 12.84 4.46
CA PRO A 581 -32.30 12.48 5.58
C PRO A 581 -30.79 12.67 5.31
N GLY A 582 -30.40 13.40 4.25
CA GLY A 582 -29.02 13.80 3.97
C GLY A 582 -28.52 14.89 4.94
N GLY A 583 -27.27 15.28 4.77
CA GLY A 583 -26.63 16.33 5.54
C GLY A 583 -25.12 16.15 5.66
N PHE A 584 -24.46 17.16 6.19
CA PHE A 584 -23.02 17.14 6.49
C PHE A 584 -22.81 17.31 8.00
N ALA A 585 -22.36 16.27 8.68
CA ALA A 585 -22.08 16.24 10.12
C ALA A 585 -20.58 16.32 10.36
N ALA A 586 -20.15 17.32 11.14
CA ALA A 586 -18.75 17.49 11.54
C ALA A 586 -18.58 17.27 13.06
N ALA A 587 -17.60 16.46 13.44
CA ALA A 587 -17.19 16.18 14.82
C ALA A 587 -15.85 16.85 15.12
N PHE A 588 -15.79 17.60 16.23
CA PHE A 588 -14.60 18.35 16.66
C PHE A 588 -14.08 17.79 17.99
N SER A 589 -13.11 16.89 17.93
CA SER A 589 -12.69 16.11 19.09
C SER A 589 -12.06 16.94 20.23
N ARG A 590 -11.39 18.03 19.90
CA ARG A 590 -10.80 18.96 20.89
C ARG A 590 -11.78 20.02 21.40
N ASP A 591 -12.76 20.38 20.57
CA ASP A 591 -13.82 21.34 20.93
C ASP A 591 -14.99 20.64 21.66
N GLN A 592 -14.96 19.30 21.79
CA GLN A 592 -15.94 18.47 22.52
C GLN A 592 -17.39 18.61 22.04
N ARG A 593 -17.57 18.92 20.75
CA ARG A 593 -18.86 19.17 20.11
C ARG A 593 -18.82 18.82 18.62
N GLY A 594 -19.98 18.84 18.02
CA GLY A 594 -20.13 18.75 16.57
C GLY A 594 -21.22 19.65 16.05
N GLU A 595 -21.40 19.67 14.75
CA GLU A 595 -22.49 20.34 14.07
C GLU A 595 -22.97 19.48 12.90
N VAL A 596 -24.24 19.60 12.53
CA VAL A 596 -24.77 19.05 11.29
C VAL A 596 -25.41 20.17 10.49
N LEU A 597 -25.08 20.22 9.20
CA LEU A 597 -25.62 21.13 8.21
C LEU A 597 -26.54 20.32 7.29
N THR A 598 -27.77 20.79 7.10
CA THR A 598 -28.74 20.20 6.18
C THR A 598 -29.35 21.27 5.31
N ARG A 599 -29.80 20.90 4.13
CA ARG A 599 -30.56 21.77 3.25
C ARG A 599 -32.06 21.67 3.58
N ALA A 600 -32.70 22.80 3.90
CA ALA A 600 -34.12 22.91 4.10
C ALA A 600 -34.87 22.91 2.77
N SER A 601 -36.19 22.68 2.81
CA SER A 601 -37.07 22.66 1.62
C SER A 601 -37.16 24.00 0.89
N ASP A 602 -36.87 25.11 1.58
CA ASP A 602 -36.83 26.47 1.01
C ASP A 602 -35.44 26.83 0.43
N GLY A 603 -34.48 25.88 0.45
CA GLY A 603 -33.13 26.06 -0.03
C GLY A 603 -32.18 26.70 0.98
N SER A 604 -32.64 27.03 2.18
CA SER A 604 -31.76 27.53 3.26
C SER A 604 -30.91 26.43 3.86
N VAL A 605 -29.84 26.80 4.55
CA VAL A 605 -29.00 25.86 5.31
C VAL A 605 -29.40 25.89 6.77
N GLU A 606 -29.90 24.79 7.27
CA GLU A 606 -30.13 24.56 8.68
C GLU A 606 -28.86 24.03 9.35
N SER A 607 -28.51 24.63 10.49
CA SER A 607 -27.38 24.16 11.32
C SER A 607 -27.91 23.74 12.69
N ARG A 608 -27.60 22.48 13.07
CA ARG A 608 -27.90 21.91 14.38
C ARG A 608 -26.63 21.54 15.11
N ALA A 609 -26.45 22.03 16.34
CA ALA A 609 -25.36 21.60 17.17
C ALA A 609 -25.50 20.11 17.58
N LEU A 610 -24.41 19.37 17.51
CA LEU A 610 -24.33 18.00 17.97
C LEU A 610 -23.60 17.97 19.33
N GLY A 611 -24.22 17.35 20.33
CA GLY A 611 -23.64 17.02 21.62
C GLY A 611 -23.86 15.55 21.93
N ARG A 612 -23.19 15.04 22.96
CA ARG A 612 -23.47 13.67 23.42
C ARG A 612 -24.93 13.54 23.83
N ALA A 613 -25.58 12.47 23.38
CA ALA A 613 -26.87 12.10 23.91
C ALA A 613 -26.76 11.84 25.44
N PRO A 614 -27.78 12.22 26.26
CA PRO A 614 -27.79 11.87 27.67
C PRO A 614 -27.67 10.34 27.81
N ALA A 615 -26.81 9.91 28.73
CA ALA A 615 -26.50 8.50 28.96
C ALA A 615 -27.79 7.73 29.29
N VAL A 616 -28.27 6.97 28.34
CA VAL A 616 -29.21 5.88 28.58
C VAL A 616 -28.36 4.63 28.73
N ASP A 617 -28.46 3.92 29.83
CA ASP A 617 -27.76 2.77 30.41
C ASP A 617 -27.03 1.78 29.48
N LEU A 618 -26.20 2.27 28.57
CA LEU A 618 -25.27 1.47 27.75
C LEU A 618 -23.83 1.93 28.02
N PRO A 619 -22.86 1.03 28.15
CA PRO A 619 -21.48 1.42 28.44
C PRO A 619 -20.96 2.38 27.37
N SER A 620 -20.57 3.59 27.82
CA SER A 620 -19.99 4.59 26.92
C SER A 620 -18.63 4.10 26.42
N TYR A 621 -18.40 4.06 25.09
CA TYR A 621 -17.13 3.66 24.47
C TYR A 621 -15.99 4.65 24.71
N SER A 622 -16.25 5.80 25.31
CA SER A 622 -15.23 6.81 25.55
C SER A 622 -15.30 7.32 26.97
N THR A 623 -14.29 6.98 27.75
CA THR A 623 -13.97 7.60 29.03
C THR A 623 -13.35 9.00 28.88
N THR A 624 -13.18 9.48 27.63
CA THR A 624 -12.57 10.77 27.29
C THR A 624 -13.64 11.83 27.02
N ASN A 625 -13.38 13.09 27.43
CA ASN A 625 -14.23 14.24 27.11
C ASN A 625 -14.17 14.68 25.63
N LYS A 626 -13.79 13.79 24.69
CA LYS A 626 -13.62 14.11 23.28
C LYS A 626 -14.88 13.70 22.49
N PHE A 627 -15.22 14.45 21.45
CA PHE A 627 -16.34 14.18 20.54
C PHE A 627 -15.80 13.74 19.19
N TYR A 628 -16.00 12.48 18.85
CA TYR A 628 -15.50 11.86 17.62
C TYR A 628 -16.63 11.60 16.60
N VAL A 629 -16.26 11.10 15.43
CA VAL A 629 -17.21 10.80 14.36
C VAL A 629 -18.27 9.77 14.77
N GLN A 630 -17.94 8.78 15.59
CA GLN A 630 -18.90 7.82 16.14
C GLN A 630 -19.93 8.46 17.10
N ASP A 631 -19.56 9.52 17.80
CA ASP A 631 -20.49 10.28 18.64
C ASP A 631 -21.46 11.09 17.75
N ALA A 632 -21.00 11.59 16.59
CA ALA A 632 -21.85 12.27 15.60
C ALA A 632 -22.83 11.28 14.93
N ILE A 633 -22.39 10.04 14.63
CA ILE A 633 -23.26 8.97 14.13
C ILE A 633 -24.36 8.66 15.15
N ASP A 634 -24.03 8.56 16.43
CA ASP A 634 -25.02 8.34 17.49
C ASP A 634 -26.00 9.51 17.62
N ALA A 635 -25.53 10.74 17.54
CA ALA A 635 -26.36 11.95 17.58
C ALA A 635 -27.29 12.10 16.36
N CYS A 636 -26.93 11.54 15.21
CA CYS A 636 -27.71 11.49 13.96
C CYS A 636 -28.32 10.10 13.74
N SER A 637 -28.55 9.33 14.80
CA SER A 637 -28.92 7.91 14.70
C SER A 637 -30.22 7.65 13.93
N LYS A 638 -31.20 8.58 13.93
CA LYS A 638 -32.43 8.47 13.16
C LYS A 638 -32.18 8.54 11.65
N GLU A 639 -31.41 9.55 11.24
CA GLU A 639 -31.03 9.77 9.84
C GLU A 639 -30.16 8.60 9.34
N VAL A 640 -29.23 8.11 10.17
CA VAL A 640 -28.41 6.93 9.87
C VAL A 640 -29.27 5.69 9.70
N TYR A 641 -30.23 5.45 10.59
CA TYR A 641 -31.17 4.34 10.48
C TYR A 641 -32.05 4.44 9.24
N ASP A 642 -32.57 5.62 8.92
CA ASP A 642 -33.39 5.84 7.71
C ASP A 642 -32.58 5.49 6.46
N VAL A 643 -31.38 6.06 6.31
CA VAL A 643 -30.51 5.78 5.15
C VAL A 643 -30.11 4.31 5.09
N MET A 644 -29.57 3.76 6.18
CA MET A 644 -28.94 2.44 6.19
C MET A 644 -29.95 1.29 6.07
N HIS A 645 -31.08 1.40 6.77
CA HIS A 645 -32.08 0.33 6.90
C HIS A 645 -33.32 0.56 6.05
N LEU A 646 -34.02 1.69 6.21
CA LEU A 646 -35.31 1.92 5.53
C LEU A 646 -35.12 2.11 4.02
N ARG A 647 -34.09 2.88 3.63
CA ARG A 647 -33.76 3.14 2.22
C ARG A 647 -32.75 2.16 1.63
N ARG A 648 -32.19 1.25 2.45
CA ARG A 648 -31.16 0.28 2.06
C ARG A 648 -29.92 0.94 1.42
N GLY A 649 -29.55 2.13 1.87
CA GLY A 649 -28.38 2.87 1.40
C GLY A 649 -27.06 2.17 1.70
N SER A 650 -26.00 2.60 1.03
CA SER A 650 -24.64 2.09 1.23
C SER A 650 -23.88 2.92 2.25
N VAL A 651 -22.89 2.32 2.88
CA VAL A 651 -21.99 2.96 3.88
C VAL A 651 -20.56 2.84 3.41
N TYR A 652 -19.86 3.95 3.35
CA TYR A 652 -18.46 4.03 2.98
C TYR A 652 -17.66 4.68 4.09
N VAL A 653 -16.56 4.05 4.48
CA VAL A 653 -15.68 4.52 5.56
C VAL A 653 -14.27 4.67 5.00
N ALA A 654 -13.67 5.85 5.13
CA ALA A 654 -12.28 6.08 4.70
C ALA A 654 -11.48 6.81 5.79
N GLY A 655 -10.21 6.41 6.00
CA GLY A 655 -9.32 7.07 6.96
C GLY A 655 -8.24 6.17 7.54
N SER A 656 -7.72 6.54 8.71
CA SER A 656 -6.62 5.79 9.33
C SER A 656 -7.03 4.39 9.82
N THR A 657 -6.08 3.45 9.71
CA THR A 657 -6.20 2.10 10.32
C THR A 657 -6.29 2.15 11.84
N GLY A 658 -6.59 1.03 12.47
CA GLY A 658 -6.63 0.87 13.93
C GLY A 658 -8.04 0.96 14.52
N GLN A 659 -8.24 1.85 15.48
CA GLN A 659 -9.47 1.88 16.28
C GLN A 659 -10.67 2.51 15.54
N MET A 660 -10.43 3.48 14.65
CA MET A 660 -11.50 4.25 13.99
C MET A 660 -12.52 3.39 13.24
N PRO A 661 -12.13 2.46 12.34
CA PRO A 661 -13.09 1.63 11.62
C PRO A 661 -13.90 0.72 12.56
N ARG A 662 -13.31 0.26 13.66
CA ARG A 662 -13.98 -0.57 14.67
C ARG A 662 -15.04 0.24 15.43
N ASP A 663 -14.69 1.45 15.86
CA ASP A 663 -15.60 2.33 16.59
C ASP A 663 -16.76 2.78 15.73
N VAL A 664 -16.51 3.10 14.45
CA VAL A 664 -17.56 3.42 13.47
C VAL A 664 -18.50 2.23 13.28
N ARG A 665 -17.96 1.02 13.07
CA ARG A 665 -18.76 -0.21 12.93
C ARG A 665 -19.64 -0.44 14.19
N ALA A 666 -19.07 -0.27 15.36
CA ALA A 666 -19.79 -0.43 16.62
C ALA A 666 -20.91 0.63 16.79
N ALA A 667 -20.66 1.89 16.37
CA ALA A 667 -21.68 2.93 16.39
C ALA A 667 -22.86 2.62 15.47
N LEU A 668 -22.59 2.13 14.24
CA LEU A 668 -23.61 1.72 13.30
C LEU A 668 -24.43 0.52 13.80
N ALA A 669 -23.76 -0.48 14.44
CA ALA A 669 -24.47 -1.59 15.09
C ALA A 669 -25.41 -1.11 16.20
N LYS A 670 -24.99 -0.16 17.03
CA LYS A 670 -25.85 0.45 18.07
C LYS A 670 -27.06 1.16 17.50
N VAL A 671 -26.92 1.82 16.35
CA VAL A 671 -28.07 2.44 15.66
C VAL A 671 -29.13 1.38 15.32
N MET A 672 -28.70 0.19 14.84
CA MET A 672 -29.60 -0.92 14.54
C MET A 672 -30.27 -1.48 15.81
N VAL A 673 -29.52 -1.66 16.88
CA VAL A 673 -30.06 -2.10 18.17
C VAL A 673 -31.13 -1.09 18.67
N ARG A 674 -30.81 0.21 18.64
CA ARG A 674 -31.69 1.26 19.18
C ARG A 674 -32.99 1.45 18.39
N HIS A 675 -32.92 1.47 17.07
CA HIS A 675 -34.04 1.86 16.23
C HIS A 675 -34.79 0.67 15.60
N HIS A 676 -34.12 -0.46 15.40
CA HIS A 676 -34.77 -1.66 14.87
C HIS A 676 -35.15 -2.66 15.96
N GLY A 677 -34.53 -2.57 17.14
CA GLY A 677 -34.75 -3.52 18.24
C GLY A 677 -34.02 -4.85 18.07
N MET A 678 -33.01 -4.91 17.19
CA MET A 678 -32.15 -6.08 17.02
C MET A 678 -31.32 -6.35 18.27
N GLY A 679 -31.00 -7.64 18.52
CA GLY A 679 -29.91 -7.99 19.44
C GLY A 679 -28.54 -7.60 18.90
N GLU A 680 -27.53 -7.46 19.76
CA GLU A 680 -26.17 -7.07 19.33
C GLU A 680 -25.59 -8.03 18.27
N SER A 681 -25.79 -9.34 18.43
CA SER A 681 -25.35 -10.35 17.46
C SER A 681 -26.05 -10.24 16.11
N GLU A 682 -27.34 -9.90 16.10
CA GLU A 682 -28.13 -9.69 14.89
C GLU A 682 -27.72 -8.42 14.16
N ALA A 683 -27.41 -7.35 14.89
CA ALA A 683 -26.90 -6.10 14.34
C ALA A 683 -25.52 -6.29 13.69
N ASP A 684 -24.62 -7.07 14.32
CA ASP A 684 -23.34 -7.42 13.74
C ASP A 684 -23.49 -8.26 12.47
N GLU A 685 -24.39 -9.24 12.46
CA GLU A 685 -24.69 -10.05 11.26
C GLU A 685 -25.33 -9.21 10.15
N TYR A 686 -26.14 -8.21 10.49
CA TYR A 686 -26.69 -7.27 9.52
C TYR A 686 -25.55 -6.51 8.80
N ILE A 687 -24.57 -6.00 9.54
CA ILE A 687 -23.42 -5.29 8.94
C ILE A 687 -22.57 -6.26 8.10
N ARG A 688 -22.35 -7.51 8.54
CA ARG A 688 -21.65 -8.53 7.74
C ARG A 688 -22.36 -8.81 6.41
N ARG A 689 -23.69 -8.82 6.39
CA ARG A 689 -24.44 -8.95 5.15
C ARG A 689 -24.27 -7.73 4.23
N MET A 690 -24.20 -6.52 4.81
CA MET A 690 -23.87 -5.31 4.05
C MET A 690 -22.46 -5.40 3.45
N GLU A 691 -21.46 -5.90 4.19
CA GLU A 691 -20.11 -6.16 3.68
C GLU A 691 -20.11 -7.17 2.52
N ALA A 692 -20.82 -8.29 2.69
CA ALA A 692 -20.92 -9.34 1.67
C ALA A 692 -21.57 -8.84 0.36
N THR A 693 -22.47 -7.86 0.45
CA THR A 693 -23.16 -7.24 -0.70
C THR A 693 -22.51 -5.94 -1.17
N LYS A 694 -21.31 -5.61 -0.70
CA LYS A 694 -20.57 -4.37 -0.97
C LYS A 694 -21.32 -3.08 -0.58
N ARG A 695 -22.36 -3.17 0.23
CA ARG A 695 -23.07 -2.00 0.76
C ARG A 695 -22.37 -1.38 1.97
N TYR A 696 -21.42 -2.04 2.58
CA TYR A 696 -20.52 -1.51 3.59
C TYR A 696 -19.08 -1.73 3.13
N GLN A 697 -18.37 -0.63 2.87
CA GLN A 697 -17.00 -0.67 2.37
C GLN A 697 -16.10 0.17 3.27
N VAL A 698 -14.88 -0.30 3.48
CA VAL A 698 -13.88 0.39 4.32
C VAL A 698 -12.56 0.47 3.58
N GLU A 699 -12.06 1.68 3.41
CA GLU A 699 -10.70 1.97 2.96
C GLU A 699 -9.92 2.57 4.14
N ALA A 700 -8.90 1.87 4.60
CA ALA A 700 -8.12 2.33 5.75
C ALA A 700 -6.62 2.21 5.46
N TRP A 701 -5.87 3.29 5.77
CA TRP A 701 -4.42 3.38 5.59
C TRP A 701 -3.74 3.79 6.89
N GLY A 702 -2.46 3.32 7.07
CA GLY A 702 -1.65 3.58 8.24
C GLY A 702 -0.26 4.05 7.90
#